data_761a65cacffe90aee26835a1df729447
#
_entry.id   761a65cacffe90aee26835a1df729447
#
_cell.length_a   1.000
_cell.length_b   1.000
_cell.length_c   1.000
_cell.angle_alpha   90.00
_cell.angle_beta   90.00
_cell.angle_gamma   90.00
#
_symmetry.space_group_name_H-M   'P 1'
#
loop_
_entity.id
_entity.type
_entity.pdbx_description
1 polymer ?
#
loop_
_entity_poly.entity_id
_entity_poly.type
_entity_poly.pdbx_seq_one_letter_code
_entity_poly.pdbx_strand_id
1 'polypeptide(L)'
;MQKGIALATCMAIVMGLFTGCGNKNDQQIAASPDEVQKGRYVETELSLPEEWKDKNISQIFRSGDELHFLVAGGAEGQVSLEEWMLGEGDTLTEVTKDWLKALPEGKGLESSDSFTLLQDAEGNQYLYGNCYRDEESSSAHLWKEADGSALDITPQKWLEPMDMDGYRFYDTPQYVTLTEDELLVGLSYFSLDVVLAQDGSLVSSQESDSLTDSGSLSDNKWVSAVGDTLYLAQTDEQGNVNGLLQMQLDGSNGAKKKEVLPFSQDSYSYAYFSVLGDGTVYAADADGFFRCDAGDTNWQKLLQGIDTGFSLSDQWCRDIVALSDGSVYAWFGSESGDKIMIYRYDPDAVTEVTEELTLYTVEESFFLQQAAVQYHKQHPEILIHVDAAISMTDKYSGNADYQQIYQDLNTSLTSGNGPDLMVMDHLKLDTYASKGLLLDLQEVLQPMEEDGTLLSNITTAYKEADGTRYAVPLQFGLLLAVGRDVQPEEMSSMDAIAKAVSGKTESYMGDRTCGELVEEFYPLIVDDILQNRQVNRDSLRPWLEDLKKIADNCGILPSRKEGRAANIWDLGSDVKLVLQETDGFNQAMTPYAVAELLNANVVSVENAFYPKMVIGINSRSEHVEIAKDFLRFALSEELQSVDTYEGFPVNAKALETQAAADRSMAEAYTTYDIDGSTAEFAIKAYSEETANHLMELCKAATLCLKEDTQIETSLTESLQAYLNGQASVEEAMDAVEGSLKMYLAE
;
A
#
# COMPACT_ATOMS: atom_id res chain seq x y z
N MET A 1 18.35 9.11 -60.68
CA MET A 1 17.92 9.94 -59.56
C MET A 1 16.46 9.72 -59.15
N GLN A 2 15.95 8.51 -59.31
CA GLN A 2 14.55 8.13 -58.95
C GLN A 2 14.42 6.85 -58.11
N LYS A 3 15.52 6.30 -57.61
CA LYS A 3 15.51 5.13 -56.69
C LYS A 3 15.95 5.44 -55.27
N GLY A 4 16.33 6.69 -54.99
CA GLY A 4 16.74 7.14 -53.63
C GLY A 4 15.62 7.77 -52.80
N ILE A 5 14.48 8.12 -53.39
CA ILE A 5 13.34 8.78 -52.70
C ILE A 5 12.31 7.75 -52.20
N ALA A 6 12.29 6.53 -52.75
CA ALA A 6 11.33 5.51 -52.28
C ALA A 6 11.76 4.78 -50.99
N LEU A 7 13.05 4.83 -50.62
CA LEU A 7 13.52 4.18 -49.38
C LEU A 7 13.37 5.08 -48.10
N ALA A 8 13.41 6.39 -48.34
CA ALA A 8 13.20 7.35 -47.22
C ALA A 8 11.72 7.53 -46.82
N THR A 9 10.80 7.22 -47.74
CA THR A 9 9.34 7.30 -47.50
C THR A 9 8.78 6.02 -46.87
N CYS A 10 9.46 4.90 -47.01
CA CYS A 10 9.03 3.65 -46.31
C CYS A 10 9.52 3.58 -44.86
N MET A 11 10.62 4.24 -44.48
CA MET A 11 11.03 4.32 -43.06
C MET A 11 10.20 5.31 -42.22
N ALA A 12 9.56 6.30 -42.87
CA ALA A 12 8.71 7.26 -42.17
C ALA A 12 7.27 6.76 -41.96
N ILE A 13 6.87 5.62 -42.58
CA ILE A 13 5.52 5.03 -42.41
C ILE A 13 5.52 3.87 -41.42
N VAL A 14 6.67 3.30 -41.06
CA VAL A 14 6.77 2.25 -40.04
C VAL A 14 6.87 2.80 -38.61
N MET A 15 7.23 4.08 -38.42
CA MET A 15 7.22 4.74 -37.11
C MET A 15 5.90 5.44 -36.76
N GLY A 16 4.83 5.21 -37.52
CA GLY A 16 3.54 5.88 -37.36
C GLY A 16 2.38 4.98 -36.91
N LEU A 17 2.61 3.71 -36.52
CA LEU A 17 1.54 2.75 -36.22
C LEU A 17 1.68 2.01 -34.89
N PHE A 18 2.45 2.52 -33.95
CA PHE A 18 2.43 2.06 -32.55
C PHE A 18 2.02 3.21 -31.63
N THR A 19 0.80 3.71 -31.79
CA THR A 19 0.10 4.47 -30.75
C THR A 19 -1.16 3.69 -30.41
N GLY A 20 -1.01 2.67 -29.61
CA GLY A 20 -2.09 2.01 -28.89
C GLY A 20 -2.08 2.53 -27.46
N CYS A 21 -3.12 3.22 -27.08
CA CYS A 21 -3.67 3.53 -25.77
C CYS A 21 -2.71 3.45 -24.57
N GLY A 22 -1.88 4.46 -24.41
CA GLY A 22 -1.23 4.85 -23.18
C GLY A 22 -1.31 6.36 -23.12
N ASN A 23 -1.61 6.92 -21.97
CA ASN A 23 -1.89 8.33 -21.79
C ASN A 23 -0.71 9.18 -22.25
N LYS A 24 -1.00 10.19 -23.05
CA LYS A 24 0.01 11.04 -23.70
C LYS A 24 0.43 12.13 -22.75
N ASN A 25 1.64 12.08 -22.24
CA ASN A 25 2.43 13.28 -22.00
C ASN A 25 3.92 13.04 -21.76
N ASP A 26 4.48 11.88 -22.13
CA ASP A 26 5.92 11.77 -22.23
C ASP A 26 6.43 12.47 -23.50
N GLN A 27 6.70 13.75 -23.39
CA GLN A 27 7.65 14.38 -24.31
C GLN A 27 9.06 13.96 -23.88
N GLN A 28 9.46 12.75 -24.27
CA GLN A 28 10.88 12.41 -24.34
C GLN A 28 11.52 13.40 -25.33
N ILE A 29 12.30 14.31 -24.80
CA ILE A 29 13.32 15.00 -25.59
C ILE A 29 14.33 13.91 -25.94
N ALA A 30 14.28 13.44 -27.19
CA ALA A 30 15.29 12.52 -27.71
C ALA A 30 16.64 13.26 -27.68
N ALA A 31 17.43 13.03 -26.63
CA ALA A 31 18.82 13.40 -26.59
C ALA A 31 19.56 12.60 -27.67
N SER A 32 20.50 13.24 -28.38
CA SER A 32 21.38 12.51 -29.28
C SER A 32 22.27 11.55 -28.48
N PRO A 33 22.60 10.36 -29.03
CA PRO A 33 23.25 9.27 -28.27
C PRO A 33 24.65 9.56 -27.71
N ASP A 34 25.19 10.75 -27.87
CA ASP A 34 26.58 11.05 -27.56
C ASP A 34 26.84 12.21 -26.55
N GLU A 35 25.79 12.75 -25.88
CA GLU A 35 25.98 13.72 -24.79
C GLU A 35 25.45 13.15 -23.48
N VAL A 36 26.37 12.78 -22.60
CA VAL A 36 26.09 12.47 -21.20
C VAL A 36 25.38 13.67 -20.58
N GLN A 37 24.11 13.51 -20.22
CA GLN A 37 23.33 14.59 -19.60
C GLN A 37 23.88 14.84 -18.19
N LYS A 38 24.55 15.96 -17.97
CA LYS A 38 25.08 16.37 -16.68
C LYS A 38 24.08 17.24 -15.96
N GLY A 39 24.02 17.00 -14.66
CA GLY A 39 23.18 17.73 -13.73
C GLY A 39 21.80 17.12 -13.55
N ARG A 40 21.54 16.65 -12.32
CA ARG A 40 20.24 16.18 -11.88
C ARG A 40 20.03 16.47 -10.41
N TYR A 41 18.79 16.34 -9.95
CA TYR A 41 18.54 16.26 -8.52
C TYR A 41 19.08 14.93 -7.97
N VAL A 42 19.63 14.98 -6.75
CA VAL A 42 20.09 13.81 -6.01
C VAL A 42 19.41 13.77 -4.66
N GLU A 43 19.08 12.57 -4.23
CA GLU A 43 18.52 12.30 -2.90
C GLU A 43 19.65 12.02 -1.91
N THR A 44 19.61 12.65 -0.74
CA THR A 44 20.49 12.36 0.40
C THR A 44 19.68 12.39 1.69
N GLU A 45 20.12 11.66 2.73
CA GLU A 45 19.44 11.65 4.03
C GLU A 45 20.07 12.65 5.00
N LEU A 46 19.25 13.43 5.68
CA LEU A 46 19.69 14.32 6.75
C LEU A 46 19.96 13.52 8.03
N SER A 47 21.15 13.68 8.60
CA SER A 47 21.45 13.08 9.90
C SER A 47 20.72 13.80 11.01
N LEU A 48 19.76 13.13 11.65
CA LEU A 48 19.01 13.67 12.78
C LEU A 48 19.81 13.59 14.08
N PRO A 49 19.65 14.55 15.03
CA PRO A 49 20.32 14.54 16.32
C PRO A 49 19.93 13.31 17.16
N GLU A 50 20.89 12.69 17.84
CA GLU A 50 20.65 11.56 18.77
C GLU A 50 19.63 11.89 19.86
N GLU A 51 19.53 13.16 20.25
CA GLU A 51 18.57 13.65 21.23
C GLU A 51 17.11 13.67 20.75
N TRP A 52 16.85 13.40 19.45
CA TRP A 52 15.50 13.24 18.91
C TRP A 52 15.00 11.81 18.96
N LYS A 53 15.82 10.83 19.34
CA LYS A 53 15.49 9.41 19.33
C LYS A 53 14.19 9.05 20.06
N ASP A 54 13.92 9.76 21.19
CA ASP A 54 12.72 9.56 21.99
C ASP A 54 11.72 10.73 21.83
N LYS A 55 11.79 11.45 20.71
CA LYS A 55 10.92 12.58 20.38
C LYS A 55 10.31 12.36 18.99
N ASN A 56 9.19 13.04 18.72
CA ASN A 56 8.50 13.00 17.45
C ASN A 56 8.71 14.32 16.69
N ILE A 57 9.02 14.26 15.41
CA ILE A 57 8.90 15.44 14.54
C ILE A 57 7.40 15.70 14.42
N SER A 58 6.97 16.92 14.73
CA SER A 58 5.58 17.34 14.62
C SER A 58 5.31 18.15 13.35
N GLN A 59 6.34 18.84 12.87
CA GLN A 59 6.25 19.66 11.66
C GLN A 59 7.63 19.89 11.06
N ILE A 60 7.71 19.95 9.73
CA ILE A 60 8.77 20.64 8.99
C ILE A 60 8.16 21.88 8.32
N PHE A 61 8.85 23.02 8.35
CA PHE A 61 8.27 24.25 7.80
C PHE A 61 9.36 25.24 7.39
N ARG A 62 8.97 26.18 6.55
CA ARG A 62 9.83 27.28 6.14
C ARG A 62 9.52 28.53 6.98
N SER A 63 10.56 29.14 7.56
CA SER A 63 10.50 30.46 8.15
C SER A 63 11.47 31.39 7.43
N GLY A 64 10.96 32.37 6.70
CA GLY A 64 11.77 33.11 5.71
C GLY A 64 12.22 32.18 4.58
N ASP A 65 13.54 31.96 4.46
CA ASP A 65 14.15 31.01 3.52
C ASP A 65 14.99 29.94 4.24
N GLU A 66 14.67 29.68 5.50
CA GLU A 66 15.34 28.70 6.34
C GLU A 66 14.36 27.54 6.65
N LEU A 67 14.89 26.32 6.71
CA LEU A 67 14.11 25.14 7.11
C LEU A 67 14.13 25.02 8.62
N HIS A 68 12.94 24.87 9.19
CA HIS A 68 12.72 24.65 10.61
C HIS A 68 12.02 23.33 10.88
N PHE A 69 12.24 22.80 12.08
CA PHE A 69 11.60 21.59 12.60
C PHE A 69 10.96 21.90 13.93
N LEU A 70 9.72 21.49 14.11
CA LEU A 70 9.08 21.45 15.42
C LEU A 70 9.14 20.01 15.92
N VAL A 71 9.76 19.82 17.09
CA VAL A 71 9.97 18.49 17.67
C VAL A 71 9.26 18.43 19.01
N ALA A 72 8.42 17.43 19.20
CA ALA A 72 7.64 17.20 20.41
C ALA A 72 8.27 16.10 21.26
N GLY A 73 8.44 16.37 22.54
CA GLY A 73 8.91 15.44 23.55
C GLY A 73 8.21 15.65 24.88
N GLY A 74 8.58 14.88 25.90
CA GLY A 74 8.07 15.03 27.26
C GLY A 74 7.46 13.74 27.82
N ALA A 75 7.10 13.76 29.11
CA ALA A 75 6.40 12.67 29.77
C ALA A 75 4.88 12.80 29.54
N GLU A 76 4.15 11.71 29.72
CA GLU A 76 2.68 11.67 29.63
C GLU A 76 2.03 12.84 30.38
N GLY A 77 1.24 13.64 29.67
CA GLY A 77 0.56 14.83 30.21
C GLY A 77 1.42 16.09 30.33
N GLN A 78 2.69 16.06 29.89
CA GLN A 78 3.60 17.23 29.87
C GLN A 78 4.34 17.28 28.54
N VAL A 79 3.82 18.00 27.57
CA VAL A 79 4.49 18.23 26.27
C VAL A 79 5.52 19.34 26.39
N SER A 80 6.70 19.11 25.83
CA SER A 80 7.73 20.11 25.59
C SER A 80 7.98 20.17 24.08
N LEU A 81 7.84 21.33 23.49
CA LEU A 81 8.13 21.58 22.09
C LEU A 81 9.47 22.28 21.92
N GLU A 82 10.24 21.83 20.95
CA GLU A 82 11.51 22.42 20.57
C GLU A 82 11.49 22.82 19.09
N GLU A 83 11.94 24.04 18.81
CA GLU A 83 12.15 24.54 17.46
C GLU A 83 13.63 24.42 17.11
N TRP A 84 13.90 23.77 15.99
CA TRP A 84 15.26 23.59 15.46
C TRP A 84 15.35 24.16 14.05
N MET A 85 16.50 24.74 13.71
CA MET A 85 16.77 25.35 12.41
C MET A 85 17.91 24.62 11.73
N LEU A 86 17.76 24.39 10.42
CA LEU A 86 18.82 23.86 9.57
C LEU A 86 19.76 25.01 9.13
N GLY A 87 21.03 24.90 9.49
CA GLY A 87 22.08 25.83 9.11
C GLY A 87 22.99 25.29 8.00
N GLU A 88 24.06 26.01 7.73
CA GLU A 88 25.06 25.63 6.72
C GLU A 88 25.65 24.25 7.02
N GLY A 89 25.85 23.46 5.93
CA GLY A 89 26.42 22.13 6.00
C GLY A 89 25.50 21.11 6.70
N ASP A 90 24.18 21.30 6.61
CA ASP A 90 23.15 20.44 7.17
C ASP A 90 23.22 20.26 8.69
N THR A 91 23.65 21.34 9.38
CA THR A 91 23.78 21.35 10.83
C THR A 91 22.51 21.85 11.49
N LEU A 92 21.92 21.05 12.40
CA LEU A 92 20.73 21.42 13.16
C LEU A 92 21.09 22.19 14.45
N THR A 93 20.42 23.30 14.69
CA THR A 93 20.61 24.17 15.86
C THR A 93 19.28 24.47 16.52
N GLU A 94 19.18 24.24 17.85
CA GLU A 94 17.98 24.60 18.62
C GLU A 94 17.81 26.14 18.72
N VAL A 95 16.62 26.61 18.34
CA VAL A 95 16.23 28.04 18.36
C VAL A 95 14.94 28.27 19.15
N THR A 96 14.57 27.32 20.00
CA THR A 96 13.32 27.29 20.76
C THR A 96 13.13 28.52 21.61
N LYS A 97 11.99 29.20 21.48
CA LYS A 97 11.57 30.25 22.40
C LYS A 97 11.00 29.64 23.70
N ASP A 98 11.25 30.32 24.83
CA ASP A 98 10.89 29.78 26.15
C ASP A 98 9.41 29.45 26.34
N TRP A 99 8.50 30.17 25.67
CA TRP A 99 7.06 29.94 25.76
C TRP A 99 6.60 28.57 25.22
N LEU A 100 7.32 28.01 24.24
CA LEU A 100 7.05 26.67 23.68
C LEU A 100 7.40 25.54 24.66
N LYS A 101 8.37 25.80 25.58
CA LYS A 101 8.77 24.83 26.63
C LYS A 101 7.80 24.78 27.80
N ALA A 102 6.88 25.76 27.90
CA ALA A 102 5.98 25.93 29.02
C ALA A 102 4.52 26.12 28.58
N LEU A 103 4.02 25.16 27.77
CA LEU A 103 2.61 25.13 27.40
C LEU A 103 1.71 24.93 28.64
N PRO A 104 0.46 25.45 28.62
CA PRO A 104 -0.44 25.33 29.75
C PRO A 104 -0.69 23.88 30.17
N GLU A 105 -0.41 23.54 31.43
CA GLU A 105 -0.71 22.23 32.02
C GLU A 105 -2.23 21.95 32.02
N GLY A 106 -2.61 20.67 31.99
CA GLY A 106 -3.99 20.24 32.17
C GLY A 106 -4.84 20.30 30.89
N LYS A 107 -4.22 20.47 29.72
CA LYS A 107 -4.92 20.38 28.41
C LYS A 107 -4.93 18.97 27.81
N GLY A 108 -4.36 17.99 28.49
CA GLY A 108 -4.27 16.60 28.01
C GLY A 108 -3.34 16.41 26.80
N LEU A 109 -2.39 17.32 26.59
CA LEU A 109 -1.44 17.29 25.47
C LEU A 109 -0.42 16.16 25.66
N GLU A 110 -0.08 15.48 24.57
CA GLU A 110 0.95 14.44 24.50
C GLU A 110 1.94 14.70 23.36
N SER A 111 3.13 14.12 23.44
CA SER A 111 4.15 14.29 22.40
C SER A 111 3.77 13.65 21.05
N SER A 112 2.79 12.76 21.03
CA SER A 112 2.20 12.14 19.83
C SER A 112 1.13 13.01 19.15
N ASP A 113 0.71 14.12 19.78
CA ASP A 113 -0.26 15.02 19.18
C ASP A 113 0.33 15.81 18.01
N SER A 114 -0.56 16.28 17.13
CA SER A 114 -0.16 17.10 15.99
C SER A 114 -0.04 18.57 16.40
N PHE A 115 1.14 19.15 16.20
CA PHE A 115 1.41 20.57 16.46
C PHE A 115 1.86 21.28 15.20
N THR A 116 1.35 22.49 14.97
CA THR A 116 1.74 23.36 13.85
C THR A 116 2.17 24.72 14.41
N LEU A 117 3.45 25.05 14.22
CA LEU A 117 4.01 26.35 14.55
C LEU A 117 3.93 27.27 13.34
N LEU A 118 3.38 28.44 13.52
CA LEU A 118 3.24 29.47 12.49
C LEU A 118 3.97 30.73 12.95
N GLN A 119 4.55 31.44 12.00
CA GLN A 119 5.25 32.71 12.28
C GLN A 119 4.89 33.75 11.23
N ASP A 120 4.57 34.96 11.66
CA ASP A 120 4.35 36.10 10.77
C ASP A 120 5.68 36.80 10.37
N ALA A 121 5.59 37.75 9.45
CA ALA A 121 6.76 38.49 8.96
C ALA A 121 7.43 39.35 10.06
N GLU A 122 6.76 39.63 11.18
CA GLU A 122 7.25 40.40 12.30
C GLU A 122 7.90 39.50 13.37
N GLY A 123 7.81 38.16 13.21
CA GLY A 123 8.39 37.18 14.12
C GLY A 123 7.48 36.82 15.29
N ASN A 124 6.18 37.19 15.27
CA ASN A 124 5.20 36.68 16.20
C ASN A 124 4.90 35.21 15.91
N GLN A 125 4.84 34.39 16.97
CA GLN A 125 4.59 32.94 16.82
C GLN A 125 3.18 32.60 17.29
N TYR A 126 2.61 31.62 16.59
CA TYR A 126 1.31 31.00 16.86
C TYR A 126 1.50 29.50 16.85
N LEU A 127 0.87 28.79 17.77
CA LEU A 127 0.90 27.33 17.85
C LEU A 127 -0.51 26.80 17.78
N TYR A 128 -0.77 25.95 16.80
CA TYR A 128 -1.97 25.14 16.76
C TYR A 128 -1.65 23.73 17.25
N GLY A 129 -2.48 23.18 18.13
CA GLY A 129 -2.42 21.79 18.58
C GLY A 129 -3.75 21.08 18.33
N ASN A 130 -3.70 19.90 17.75
CA ASN A 130 -4.86 19.03 17.56
C ASN A 130 -4.62 17.71 18.29
N CYS A 131 -5.38 17.51 19.38
CA CYS A 131 -5.20 16.44 20.38
C CYS A 131 -6.46 15.59 20.42
N TYR A 132 -6.61 14.65 19.51
CA TYR A 132 -7.79 13.80 19.48
C TYR A 132 -7.74 12.75 20.60
N ARG A 133 -8.65 12.81 21.58
CA ARG A 133 -8.70 11.89 22.73
C ARG A 133 -10.00 11.12 22.84
N ASP A 134 -11.12 11.77 22.66
CA ASP A 134 -12.45 11.17 22.75
C ASP A 134 -13.48 12.00 21.99
N GLU A 135 -14.64 11.42 21.74
CA GLU A 135 -15.74 12.07 21.03
C GLU A 135 -16.50 13.13 21.89
N GLU A 136 -16.18 13.26 23.18
CA GLU A 136 -16.93 14.10 24.12
C GLU A 136 -16.35 15.52 24.25
N SER A 137 -15.09 15.75 23.80
CA SER A 137 -14.41 17.04 23.94
C SER A 137 -13.68 17.49 22.68
N SER A 138 -13.69 18.80 22.39
CA SER A 138 -12.87 19.36 21.32
C SER A 138 -11.39 19.21 21.64
N SER A 139 -10.63 18.79 20.64
CA SER A 139 -9.18 18.61 20.70
C SER A 139 -8.38 19.83 20.22
N ALA A 140 -9.03 20.85 19.64
CA ALA A 140 -8.35 22.01 19.07
C ALA A 140 -7.88 23.00 20.13
N HIS A 141 -6.61 23.40 20.00
CA HIS A 141 -6.03 24.49 20.77
C HIS A 141 -5.26 25.43 19.85
N LEU A 142 -5.45 26.74 20.02
CA LEU A 142 -4.69 27.77 19.31
C LEU A 142 -4.11 28.76 20.30
N TRP A 143 -2.79 28.87 20.34
CA TRP A 143 -2.09 29.82 21.19
C TRP A 143 -1.32 30.85 20.39
N LYS A 144 -1.20 32.04 20.95
CA LYS A 144 -0.33 33.10 20.48
C LYS A 144 0.75 33.37 21.53
N GLU A 145 1.99 33.64 21.11
CA GLU A 145 3.00 34.18 22.00
C GLU A 145 2.59 35.58 22.48
N ALA A 146 2.57 35.77 23.79
CA ALA A 146 2.34 37.06 24.41
C ALA A 146 3.22 37.22 25.67
N ASP A 147 4.14 38.18 25.65
CA ASP A 147 5.06 38.47 26.75
C ASP A 147 5.81 37.23 27.30
N GLY A 148 6.22 36.33 26.41
CA GLY A 148 6.92 35.08 26.74
C GLY A 148 6.03 33.97 27.33
N SER A 149 4.72 34.06 27.13
CA SER A 149 3.73 33.08 27.60
C SER A 149 2.76 32.72 26.48
N ALA A 150 2.13 31.57 26.57
CA ALA A 150 1.08 31.13 25.65
C ALA A 150 -0.28 31.77 26.03
N LEU A 151 -0.81 32.61 25.15
CA LEU A 151 -2.16 33.14 25.25
C LEU A 151 -3.12 32.28 24.42
N ASP A 152 -4.11 31.69 25.06
CA ASP A 152 -5.14 30.88 24.36
C ASP A 152 -6.07 31.83 23.59
N ILE A 153 -6.10 31.65 22.27
CA ILE A 153 -6.93 32.39 21.32
C ILE A 153 -7.81 31.44 20.47
N THR A 154 -8.06 30.24 20.98
CA THR A 154 -8.84 29.21 20.27
C THR A 154 -10.23 29.74 19.89
N PRO A 155 -10.61 29.71 18.62
CA PRO A 155 -11.95 30.14 18.19
C PRO A 155 -13.05 29.32 18.86
N GLN A 156 -14.09 30.02 19.34
CA GLN A 156 -15.21 29.35 20.01
C GLN A 156 -15.89 28.30 19.14
N LYS A 157 -15.96 28.52 17.81
CA LYS A 157 -16.52 27.58 16.84
C LYS A 157 -15.83 26.22 16.89
N TRP A 158 -14.49 26.17 17.03
CA TRP A 158 -13.73 24.91 17.09
C TRP A 158 -13.97 24.10 18.36
N LEU A 159 -14.54 24.76 19.38
CA LEU A 159 -14.87 24.17 20.69
C LEU A 159 -16.36 23.78 20.78
N GLU A 160 -17.16 24.07 19.77
CA GLU A 160 -18.59 23.77 19.75
C GLU A 160 -18.85 22.44 19.00
N PRO A 161 -19.57 21.49 19.61
CA PRO A 161 -19.90 20.24 18.94
C PRO A 161 -20.97 20.45 17.84
N MET A 162 -20.85 19.66 16.80
CA MET A 162 -21.87 19.48 15.78
C MET A 162 -22.64 18.18 16.04
N ASP A 163 -23.90 18.12 15.62
CA ASP A 163 -24.73 16.91 15.68
C ASP A 163 -25.07 16.51 14.23
N MET A 164 -24.72 15.30 13.84
CA MET A 164 -25.00 14.74 12.53
C MET A 164 -25.55 13.31 12.71
N ASP A 165 -26.82 13.13 12.38
CA ASP A 165 -27.53 11.84 12.49
C ASP A 165 -27.53 11.22 13.90
N GLY A 166 -27.44 12.06 14.95
CA GLY A 166 -27.44 11.62 16.36
C GLY A 166 -26.03 11.34 16.91
N TYR A 167 -25.00 11.54 16.13
CA TYR A 167 -23.60 11.51 16.58
C TYR A 167 -23.11 12.93 16.83
N ARG A 168 -22.46 13.10 18.00
CA ARG A 168 -21.83 14.36 18.39
C ARG A 168 -20.35 14.31 18.06
N PHE A 169 -19.86 15.30 17.30
CA PHE A 169 -18.44 15.44 16.96
C PHE A 169 -18.03 16.91 16.91
N TYR A 170 -16.72 17.18 16.83
CA TYR A 170 -16.15 18.51 16.72
C TYR A 170 -15.48 18.69 15.36
N ASP A 171 -15.86 19.73 14.61
CA ASP A 171 -15.25 20.06 13.32
C ASP A 171 -13.98 20.89 13.55
N THR A 172 -12.91 20.23 14.00
CA THR A 172 -11.61 20.86 14.26
C THR A 172 -10.77 20.90 13.00
N PRO A 173 -10.00 21.98 12.76
CA PRO A 173 -9.08 22.04 11.64
C PRO A 173 -8.08 20.88 11.65
N GLN A 174 -7.87 20.29 10.49
CA GLN A 174 -6.79 19.32 10.26
C GLN A 174 -5.50 20.05 9.89
N TYR A 175 -5.65 21.21 9.22
CA TYR A 175 -4.55 22.06 8.78
C TYR A 175 -4.83 23.51 9.12
N VAL A 176 -3.79 24.23 9.54
CA VAL A 176 -3.85 25.67 9.81
C VAL A 176 -2.69 26.35 9.11
N THR A 177 -2.95 27.46 8.46
CA THR A 177 -1.92 28.32 7.85
C THR A 177 -2.13 29.78 8.22
N LEU A 178 -1.09 30.61 7.99
CA LEU A 178 -1.09 32.03 8.32
C LEU A 178 -0.81 32.84 7.04
N THR A 179 -1.59 33.87 6.81
CA THR A 179 -1.41 34.82 5.70
C THR A 179 -0.57 36.03 6.10
N GLU A 180 -0.10 36.81 5.12
CA GLU A 180 0.63 38.06 5.37
C GLU A 180 -0.22 39.13 6.09
N ASP A 181 -1.54 39.11 5.89
CA ASP A 181 -2.50 40.04 6.56
C ASP A 181 -2.88 39.59 7.97
N GLU A 182 -2.09 38.74 8.62
CA GLU A 182 -2.32 38.21 9.97
C GLU A 182 -3.68 37.51 10.12
N LEU A 183 -4.12 36.79 9.09
CA LEU A 183 -5.27 35.91 9.12
C LEU A 183 -4.82 34.46 9.26
N LEU A 184 -5.32 33.76 10.26
CA LEU A 184 -5.19 32.32 10.40
C LEU A 184 -6.33 31.66 9.63
N VAL A 185 -5.98 30.66 8.83
CA VAL A 185 -6.94 29.88 8.04
C VAL A 185 -6.90 28.45 8.48
N GLY A 186 -8.00 27.96 9.03
CA GLY A 186 -8.18 26.57 9.44
C GLY A 186 -9.04 25.81 8.44
N LEU A 187 -8.56 24.66 7.95
CA LEU A 187 -9.30 23.75 7.08
C LEU A 187 -9.68 22.50 7.85
N SER A 188 -10.98 22.24 7.98
CA SER A 188 -11.57 21.05 8.60
C SER A 188 -12.29 20.17 7.57
N TYR A 189 -12.93 19.09 8.01
CA TYR A 189 -13.73 18.24 7.13
C TYR A 189 -14.90 19.02 6.49
N PHE A 190 -15.54 19.93 7.26
CA PHE A 190 -16.78 20.57 6.83
C PHE A 190 -16.61 22.06 6.54
N SER A 191 -15.51 22.68 6.97
CA SER A 191 -15.37 24.12 6.81
C SER A 191 -13.94 24.61 6.57
N LEU A 192 -13.87 25.76 5.87
CA LEU A 192 -12.70 26.63 5.84
C LEU A 192 -13.02 27.85 6.68
N ASP A 193 -12.32 28.02 7.78
CA ASP A 193 -12.48 29.10 8.74
C ASP A 193 -11.36 30.11 8.62
N VAL A 194 -11.71 31.38 8.55
CA VAL A 194 -10.76 32.50 8.57
C VAL A 194 -10.89 33.20 9.93
N VAL A 195 -9.78 33.36 10.62
CA VAL A 195 -9.70 33.83 12.00
C VAL A 195 -8.67 34.95 12.12
N LEU A 196 -8.95 35.97 12.92
CA LEU A 196 -7.95 37.01 13.26
C LEU A 196 -6.83 36.42 14.13
N ALA A 197 -5.58 36.54 13.71
CA ALA A 197 -4.43 36.09 14.48
C ALA A 197 -4.20 36.89 15.78
N GLN A 198 -4.84 38.07 15.88
CA GLN A 198 -4.73 38.89 17.05
C GLN A 198 -5.39 38.28 18.29
N ASP A 199 -6.60 37.74 18.15
CA ASP A 199 -7.46 37.35 19.29
C ASP A 199 -8.31 36.09 19.05
N GLY A 200 -8.16 35.41 17.91
CA GLY A 200 -8.92 34.22 17.56
C GLY A 200 -10.37 34.49 17.12
N SER A 201 -10.75 35.75 16.87
CA SER A 201 -12.10 36.08 16.40
C SER A 201 -12.36 35.53 15.02
N LEU A 202 -13.47 34.82 14.83
CA LEU A 202 -13.89 34.28 13.53
C LEU A 202 -14.29 35.42 12.59
N VAL A 203 -13.61 35.50 11.42
CA VAL A 203 -13.92 36.47 10.35
C VAL A 203 -14.97 35.90 9.41
N SER A 204 -14.77 34.67 8.97
CA SER A 204 -15.69 33.96 8.09
C SER A 204 -15.56 32.45 8.25
N SER A 205 -16.62 31.74 7.84
CA SER A 205 -16.64 30.28 7.76
C SER A 205 -17.40 29.90 6.50
N GLN A 206 -16.79 29.03 5.68
CA GLN A 206 -17.38 28.54 4.43
C GLN A 206 -17.41 27.02 4.47
N GLU A 207 -18.51 26.41 3.96
CA GLU A 207 -18.59 24.96 3.83
C GLU A 207 -17.53 24.47 2.83
N SER A 208 -16.77 23.45 3.19
CA SER A 208 -15.66 22.90 2.39
C SER A 208 -16.14 22.45 1.00
N ASP A 209 -17.30 21.80 0.92
CA ASP A 209 -17.89 21.33 -0.34
C ASP A 209 -18.29 22.48 -1.28
N SER A 210 -18.49 23.69 -0.76
CA SER A 210 -18.81 24.87 -1.56
C SER A 210 -17.59 25.46 -2.27
N LEU A 211 -16.39 25.03 -1.90
CA LEU A 211 -15.13 25.58 -2.40
C LEU A 211 -14.68 24.94 -3.72
N THR A 212 -15.23 23.77 -4.06
CA THR A 212 -14.89 23.02 -5.27
C THR A 212 -16.08 22.91 -6.21
N ASP A 213 -15.85 22.90 -7.53
CA ASP A 213 -16.92 22.80 -8.52
C ASP A 213 -17.39 21.35 -8.75
N SER A 214 -16.59 20.32 -8.38
CA SER A 214 -16.84 18.93 -8.75
C SER A 214 -16.06 17.90 -7.93
N GLY A 215 -15.79 18.13 -6.68
CA GLY A 215 -15.07 17.17 -5.85
C GLY A 215 -15.11 17.59 -4.40
N SER A 216 -14.75 16.70 -3.50
CA SER A 216 -14.51 17.09 -2.12
C SER A 216 -13.10 17.68 -2.00
N LEU A 217 -12.88 18.52 -1.02
CA LEU A 217 -11.57 18.74 -0.46
C LEU A 217 -11.24 17.43 0.26
N SER A 218 -10.42 16.59 -0.34
CA SER A 218 -10.25 15.19 0.01
C SER A 218 -9.73 14.96 1.43
N ASP A 219 -9.65 13.68 1.79
CA ASP A 219 -9.00 13.22 3.02
C ASP A 219 -7.53 13.67 3.14
N ASN A 220 -6.88 14.03 2.02
CA ASN A 220 -5.59 14.72 1.95
C ASN A 220 -5.75 16.24 1.92
N LYS A 221 -6.30 16.79 2.95
CA LYS A 221 -6.49 18.24 3.09
C LYS A 221 -5.15 18.90 3.38
N TRP A 222 -4.53 19.42 2.35
CA TRP A 222 -3.34 20.26 2.46
C TRP A 222 -3.71 21.71 2.15
N VAL A 223 -3.26 22.64 2.98
CA VAL A 223 -3.45 24.07 2.79
C VAL A 223 -2.15 24.81 3.06
N SER A 224 -1.83 25.74 2.18
CA SER A 224 -0.71 26.68 2.38
C SER A 224 -1.15 28.08 1.97
N ALA A 225 -0.54 29.10 2.57
CA ALA A 225 -0.75 30.50 2.22
C ALA A 225 0.54 31.12 1.68
N VAL A 226 0.44 31.86 0.59
CA VAL A 226 1.50 32.70 0.05
C VAL A 226 0.91 34.09 -0.21
N GLY A 227 1.33 35.07 0.56
CA GLY A 227 0.63 36.35 0.63
C GLY A 227 -0.82 36.13 1.07
N ASP A 228 -1.77 36.69 0.29
CA ASP A 228 -3.22 36.51 0.52
C ASP A 228 -3.80 35.36 -0.36
N THR A 229 -2.99 34.60 -1.03
CA THR A 229 -3.43 33.48 -1.84
C THR A 229 -3.31 32.19 -1.03
N LEU A 230 -4.42 31.45 -0.94
CA LEU A 230 -4.46 30.10 -0.41
C LEU A 230 -4.31 29.09 -1.54
N TYR A 231 -3.58 28.03 -1.26
CA TYR A 231 -3.43 26.84 -2.10
C TYR A 231 -4.00 25.65 -1.36
N LEU A 232 -4.93 24.93 -1.98
CA LEU A 232 -5.60 23.75 -1.40
C LEU A 232 -5.52 22.59 -2.39
N ALA A 233 -5.18 21.39 -1.91
CA ALA A 233 -5.26 20.20 -2.75
C ALA A 233 -6.72 19.89 -3.08
N GLN A 234 -7.01 19.66 -4.36
CA GLN A 234 -8.32 19.26 -4.86
C GLN A 234 -8.26 17.84 -5.38
N THR A 235 -9.32 17.05 -5.13
CA THR A 235 -9.41 15.67 -5.64
C THR A 235 -10.59 15.48 -6.56
N ASP A 236 -10.52 14.41 -7.34
CA ASP A 236 -11.64 13.89 -8.13
C ASP A 236 -12.62 13.06 -7.27
N GLU A 237 -13.66 12.50 -7.92
CA GLU A 237 -14.66 11.66 -7.26
C GLU A 237 -14.08 10.32 -6.73
N GLN A 238 -12.91 9.93 -7.20
CA GLN A 238 -12.19 8.73 -6.79
C GLN A 238 -11.21 8.99 -5.63
N GLY A 239 -11.03 10.27 -5.24
CA GLY A 239 -10.11 10.67 -4.18
C GLY A 239 -8.68 10.98 -4.64
N ASN A 240 -8.38 10.91 -5.95
CA ASN A 240 -7.05 11.25 -6.48
C ASN A 240 -6.88 12.77 -6.57
N VAL A 241 -5.69 13.27 -6.24
CA VAL A 241 -5.39 14.70 -6.40
C VAL A 241 -5.38 15.05 -7.88
N ASN A 242 -6.23 16.00 -8.28
CA ASN A 242 -6.36 16.46 -9.66
C ASN A 242 -5.93 17.93 -9.86
N GLY A 243 -5.46 18.59 -8.81
CA GLY A 243 -4.96 19.94 -8.90
C GLY A 243 -4.80 20.67 -7.58
N LEU A 244 -4.24 21.87 -7.66
CA LEU A 244 -4.21 22.85 -6.57
C LEU A 244 -5.21 23.97 -6.86
N LEU A 245 -6.23 24.06 -6.01
CA LEU A 245 -7.17 25.15 -6.02
C LEU A 245 -6.49 26.39 -5.42
N GLN A 246 -6.44 27.47 -6.20
CA GLN A 246 -5.97 28.78 -5.75
C GLN A 246 -7.16 29.65 -5.37
N MET A 247 -7.14 30.21 -4.17
CA MET A 247 -8.19 31.07 -3.65
C MET A 247 -7.58 32.38 -3.16
N GLN A 248 -8.30 33.47 -3.39
CA GLN A 248 -7.92 34.79 -2.89
C GLN A 248 -8.74 35.10 -1.63
N LEU A 249 -8.07 35.45 -0.53
CA LEU A 249 -8.72 36.03 0.65
C LEU A 249 -9.05 37.50 0.40
N ASP A 250 -10.27 37.90 0.74
CA ASP A 250 -10.69 39.32 0.58
C ASP A 250 -11.02 40.02 1.90
N GLY A 251 -10.57 39.43 3.01
CA GLY A 251 -10.65 40.02 4.37
C GLY A 251 -12.06 40.26 4.93
N SER A 252 -13.09 40.27 4.07
CA SER A 252 -14.48 40.58 4.48
C SER A 252 -15.52 39.52 4.12
N ASN A 253 -15.27 38.70 3.09
CA ASN A 253 -16.24 37.73 2.56
C ASN A 253 -15.68 36.30 2.45
N GLY A 254 -14.53 36.03 3.05
CA GLY A 254 -13.89 34.72 2.99
C GLY A 254 -13.07 34.49 1.71
N ALA A 255 -12.80 33.24 1.43
CA ALA A 255 -11.98 32.83 0.32
C ALA A 255 -12.79 32.76 -0.99
N LYS A 256 -12.26 33.28 -2.08
CA LYS A 256 -12.85 33.22 -3.42
C LYS A 256 -11.95 32.46 -4.37
N LYS A 257 -12.49 31.49 -5.08
CA LYS A 257 -11.79 30.73 -6.10
C LYS A 257 -11.19 31.68 -7.14
N LYS A 258 -9.91 31.51 -7.43
CA LYS A 258 -9.18 32.23 -8.47
C LYS A 258 -8.97 31.32 -9.67
N GLU A 259 -8.29 30.21 -9.49
CA GLU A 259 -7.97 29.25 -10.54
C GLU A 259 -7.63 27.88 -9.95
N VAL A 260 -7.52 26.86 -10.80
CA VAL A 260 -6.98 25.53 -10.43
C VAL A 260 -5.71 25.32 -11.26
N LEU A 261 -4.59 25.08 -10.58
CA LEU A 261 -3.38 24.55 -11.20
C LEU A 261 -3.58 23.04 -11.37
N PRO A 262 -3.77 22.53 -12.62
CA PRO A 262 -4.02 21.12 -12.80
C PRO A 262 -2.78 20.30 -12.43
N PHE A 263 -2.99 19.20 -11.73
CA PHE A 263 -2.01 18.17 -11.43
C PHE A 263 -2.67 16.83 -11.69
N SER A 264 -2.02 15.92 -12.37
CA SER A 264 -2.54 14.58 -12.60
C SER A 264 -1.70 13.60 -11.82
N GLN A 265 -2.32 12.89 -10.94
CA GLN A 265 -1.73 11.79 -10.20
C GLN A 265 -2.11 10.49 -10.91
N ASP A 266 -1.14 9.72 -11.36
CA ASP A 266 -1.37 8.46 -12.07
C ASP A 266 -1.33 7.23 -11.13
N SER A 267 -0.90 7.41 -9.88
CA SER A 267 -0.77 6.33 -8.89
C SER A 267 -1.72 6.50 -7.70
N TYR A 268 -2.00 5.42 -6.99
CA TYR A 268 -2.81 5.38 -5.75
C TYR A 268 -2.06 5.95 -4.53
N SER A 269 -1.09 6.83 -4.77
CA SER A 269 -0.27 7.46 -3.74
C SER A 269 -0.76 8.86 -3.45
N TYR A 270 -0.42 9.36 -2.27
CA TYR A 270 -0.70 10.74 -1.89
C TYR A 270 0.24 11.70 -2.61
N ALA A 271 -0.27 12.86 -3.04
CA ALA A 271 0.54 13.94 -3.56
C ALA A 271 0.81 14.99 -2.49
N TYR A 272 2.06 15.44 -2.40
CA TYR A 272 2.54 16.43 -1.45
C TYR A 272 2.99 17.68 -2.19
N PHE A 273 2.80 18.85 -1.59
CA PHE A 273 3.07 20.11 -2.24
C PHE A 273 3.85 21.07 -1.36
N SER A 274 4.67 21.92 -1.98
CA SER A 274 5.29 23.06 -1.32
C SER A 274 5.26 24.27 -2.26
N VAL A 275 4.76 25.42 -1.78
CA VAL A 275 4.64 26.64 -2.57
C VAL A 275 5.64 27.67 -2.08
N LEU A 276 6.47 28.20 -2.97
CA LEU A 276 7.42 29.29 -2.67
C LEU A 276 6.73 30.65 -2.66
N GLY A 277 7.37 31.63 -2.03
CA GLY A 277 6.88 33.03 -1.95
C GLY A 277 6.67 33.72 -3.29
N ASP A 278 7.33 33.27 -4.35
CA ASP A 278 7.14 33.77 -5.73
C ASP A 278 5.97 33.08 -6.46
N GLY A 279 5.37 32.03 -5.89
CA GLY A 279 4.31 31.23 -6.47
C GLY A 279 4.77 30.01 -7.25
N THR A 280 6.06 29.68 -7.24
CA THR A 280 6.59 28.40 -7.75
C THR A 280 6.10 27.26 -6.87
N VAL A 281 5.63 26.17 -7.48
CA VAL A 281 5.10 24.99 -6.77
C VAL A 281 6.00 23.80 -7.03
N TYR A 282 6.33 23.10 -5.96
CA TYR A 282 6.92 21.76 -6.01
C TYR A 282 5.87 20.74 -5.61
N ALA A 283 5.87 19.60 -6.27
CA ALA A 283 5.00 18.47 -5.97
C ALA A 283 5.82 17.17 -5.94
N ALA A 284 5.38 16.21 -5.14
CA ALA A 284 5.96 14.89 -5.07
C ALA A 284 4.88 13.83 -4.87
N ASP A 285 5.01 12.71 -5.58
CA ASP A 285 4.20 11.49 -5.42
C ASP A 285 5.05 10.26 -5.77
N ALA A 286 4.46 9.06 -5.85
CA ALA A 286 5.18 7.85 -6.22
C ALA A 286 5.77 7.88 -7.64
N ASP A 287 5.21 8.70 -8.55
CA ASP A 287 5.71 8.83 -9.92
C ASP A 287 6.94 9.73 -10.03
N GLY A 288 7.19 10.54 -8.98
CA GLY A 288 8.38 11.36 -8.97
C GLY A 288 8.27 12.69 -8.24
N PHE A 289 9.17 13.54 -8.62
CA PHE A 289 9.35 14.87 -8.07
C PHE A 289 9.22 15.92 -9.17
N PHE A 290 8.36 16.92 -8.95
CA PHE A 290 7.92 17.85 -9.98
C PHE A 290 8.05 19.30 -9.54
N ARG A 291 8.17 20.20 -10.52
CA ARG A 291 8.16 21.64 -10.33
C ARG A 291 7.26 22.31 -11.38
N CYS A 292 6.49 23.30 -10.93
CA CYS A 292 5.74 24.21 -11.79
C CYS A 292 6.15 25.64 -11.46
N ASP A 293 6.69 26.37 -12.43
CA ASP A 293 7.10 27.74 -12.24
C ASP A 293 5.90 28.67 -12.04
N ALA A 294 6.11 29.77 -11.31
CA ALA A 294 5.07 30.75 -11.01
C ALA A 294 4.36 31.26 -12.27
N GLY A 295 3.03 31.09 -12.31
CA GLY A 295 2.20 31.51 -13.43
C GLY A 295 2.22 30.60 -14.66
N ASP A 296 2.90 29.46 -14.60
CA ASP A 296 2.81 28.36 -15.57
C ASP A 296 1.74 27.36 -15.12
N THR A 297 1.41 26.42 -16.02
CA THR A 297 0.54 25.27 -15.76
C THR A 297 1.19 23.95 -16.16
N ASN A 298 2.43 24.00 -16.63
CA ASN A 298 3.18 22.84 -17.07
C ASN A 298 4.13 22.38 -15.95
N TRP A 299 4.03 21.10 -15.58
CA TRP A 299 4.90 20.48 -14.62
C TRP A 299 6.16 19.95 -15.29
N GLN A 300 7.31 20.29 -14.75
CA GLN A 300 8.60 19.71 -15.10
C GLN A 300 8.90 18.59 -14.09
N LYS A 301 9.06 17.36 -14.58
CA LYS A 301 9.55 16.25 -13.75
C LYS A 301 11.05 16.44 -13.51
N LEU A 302 11.45 16.49 -12.25
CA LEU A 302 12.84 16.71 -11.81
C LEU A 302 13.56 15.41 -11.50
N LEU A 303 12.81 14.41 -10.96
CA LEU A 303 13.28 13.06 -10.69
C LEU A 303 12.17 12.06 -11.01
N GLN A 304 12.55 10.85 -11.42
CA GLN A 304 11.64 9.71 -11.53
C GLN A 304 11.33 9.17 -10.14
N GLY A 305 10.15 8.57 -9.95
CA GLY A 305 9.77 7.95 -8.68
C GLY A 305 10.79 6.95 -8.19
N ILE A 306 11.33 6.12 -9.08
CA ILE A 306 12.35 5.11 -8.77
C ILE A 306 13.64 5.69 -8.18
N ASP A 307 13.95 6.95 -8.46
CA ASP A 307 15.10 7.68 -7.88
C ASP A 307 14.80 8.30 -6.51
N THR A 308 13.60 8.09 -5.95
CA THR A 308 13.12 8.80 -4.75
C THR A 308 12.66 7.86 -3.65
N GLY A 309 12.56 8.39 -2.43
CA GLY A 309 11.91 7.71 -1.32
C GLY A 309 10.38 7.61 -1.42
N PHE A 310 9.75 8.38 -2.33
CA PHE A 310 8.28 8.39 -2.48
C PHE A 310 7.71 7.10 -3.07
N SER A 311 8.52 6.32 -3.78
CA SER A 311 8.13 5.03 -4.35
C SER A 311 8.37 3.83 -3.42
N LEU A 312 8.88 4.06 -2.19
CA LEU A 312 9.12 3.01 -1.22
C LEU A 312 7.86 2.73 -0.40
N SER A 313 7.54 1.45 -0.19
CA SER A 313 6.37 1.01 0.55
C SER A 313 6.59 0.89 2.07
N ASP A 314 7.85 0.92 2.52
CA ASP A 314 8.24 0.82 3.94
C ASP A 314 8.28 2.17 4.66
N GLN A 315 7.93 3.23 3.95
CA GLN A 315 7.85 4.58 4.49
C GLN A 315 6.71 5.37 3.83
N TRP A 316 6.20 6.36 4.54
CA TRP A 316 5.16 7.26 4.03
C TRP A 316 5.59 8.70 4.20
N CYS A 317 5.49 9.48 3.14
CA CYS A 317 5.73 10.91 3.22
C CYS A 317 4.68 11.56 4.12
N ARG A 318 5.10 12.51 4.96
CA ARG A 318 4.21 13.31 5.80
C ARG A 318 4.10 14.74 5.30
N ASP A 319 5.21 15.29 4.80
CA ASP A 319 5.23 16.65 4.25
C ASP A 319 6.49 16.89 3.40
N ILE A 320 6.44 17.93 2.55
CA ILE A 320 7.60 18.43 1.81
C ILE A 320 7.75 19.94 1.98
N VAL A 321 8.99 20.43 2.06
CA VAL A 321 9.30 21.86 2.15
C VAL A 321 10.37 22.21 1.13
N ALA A 322 10.06 23.14 0.21
CA ALA A 322 11.00 23.70 -0.75
C ALA A 322 11.61 25.01 -0.25
N LEU A 323 12.88 25.25 -0.55
CA LEU A 323 13.57 26.52 -0.31
C LEU A 323 13.83 27.24 -1.66
N SER A 324 14.16 28.53 -1.58
CA SER A 324 14.34 29.38 -2.77
C SER A 324 15.55 28.99 -3.62
N ASP A 325 16.52 28.28 -3.07
CA ASP A 325 17.67 27.73 -3.79
C ASP A 325 17.33 26.50 -4.64
N GLY A 326 16.08 26.03 -4.56
CA GLY A 326 15.57 24.85 -5.26
C GLY A 326 15.78 23.54 -4.52
N SER A 327 16.39 23.54 -3.34
CA SER A 327 16.42 22.35 -2.49
C SER A 327 15.03 22.05 -1.91
N VAL A 328 14.71 20.75 -1.78
CA VAL A 328 13.47 20.29 -1.20
C VAL A 328 13.76 19.24 -0.14
N TYR A 329 13.06 19.34 0.96
CA TYR A 329 13.17 18.45 2.10
C TYR A 329 11.85 17.69 2.24
N ALA A 330 11.91 16.38 2.32
CA ALA A 330 10.75 15.52 2.51
C ALA A 330 10.86 14.79 3.86
N TRP A 331 9.81 14.86 4.64
CA TRP A 331 9.70 14.15 5.90
C TRP A 331 8.94 12.85 5.68
N PHE A 332 9.62 11.73 5.95
CA PHE A 332 9.06 10.39 5.90
C PHE A 332 8.94 9.81 7.31
N GLY A 333 7.79 9.20 7.58
CA GLY A 333 7.62 8.28 8.70
C GLY A 333 7.90 6.84 8.25
N SER A 334 8.42 6.01 9.13
CA SER A 334 8.59 4.57 8.92
C SER A 334 8.47 3.84 10.26
N GLU A 335 8.42 2.50 10.24
CA GLU A 335 8.46 1.70 11.48
C GLU A 335 9.74 1.93 12.29
N SER A 336 10.84 2.30 11.64
CA SER A 336 12.12 2.61 12.29
C SER A 336 12.23 4.04 12.81
N GLY A 337 11.21 4.88 12.60
CA GLY A 337 11.14 6.29 13.00
C GLY A 337 11.11 7.26 11.82
N ASP A 338 11.26 8.53 12.13
CA ASP A 338 11.23 9.61 11.15
C ASP A 338 12.55 9.73 10.38
N LYS A 339 12.45 10.03 9.07
CA LYS A 339 13.58 10.34 8.18
C LYS A 339 13.32 11.63 7.44
N ILE A 340 14.39 12.39 7.19
CA ILE A 340 14.33 13.60 6.35
C ILE A 340 15.22 13.37 5.14
N MET A 341 14.61 13.33 3.98
CA MET A 341 15.32 13.23 2.71
C MET A 341 15.49 14.62 2.09
N ILE A 342 16.66 14.84 1.52
CA ILE A 342 17.06 16.11 0.91
C ILE A 342 17.21 15.88 -0.60
N TYR A 343 16.50 16.66 -1.40
CA TYR A 343 16.60 16.68 -2.85
C TYR A 343 17.32 17.97 -3.28
N ARG A 344 18.55 17.85 -3.79
CA ARG A 344 19.36 19.00 -4.28
C ARG A 344 19.81 18.76 -5.70
N TYR A 345 19.83 19.82 -6.48
CA TYR A 345 20.41 19.78 -7.82
C TYR A 345 21.94 19.71 -7.75
N ASP A 346 22.50 18.63 -8.29
CA ASP A 346 23.94 18.44 -8.43
C ASP A 346 24.32 18.59 -9.93
N PRO A 347 25.05 19.65 -10.32
CA PRO A 347 25.43 19.89 -11.71
C PRO A 347 26.46 18.88 -12.24
N ASP A 348 27.14 18.14 -11.37
CA ASP A 348 28.15 17.14 -11.72
C ASP A 348 27.61 15.71 -11.69
N ALA A 349 26.42 15.50 -11.14
CA ALA A 349 25.76 14.19 -11.13
C ALA A 349 25.42 13.75 -12.56
N VAL A 350 25.72 12.50 -12.85
CA VAL A 350 25.50 11.87 -14.16
C VAL A 350 24.44 10.79 -13.99
N THR A 351 23.43 10.78 -14.85
CA THR A 351 22.52 9.65 -15.00
C THR A 351 23.01 8.84 -16.19
N GLU A 352 23.59 7.69 -15.94
CA GLU A 352 23.99 6.78 -16.99
C GLU A 352 23.29 5.43 -16.74
N VAL A 353 21.98 5.38 -17.02
CA VAL A 353 21.30 4.11 -17.18
C VAL A 353 21.80 3.51 -18.48
N THR A 354 22.52 2.39 -18.38
CA THR A 354 23.08 1.66 -19.52
C THR A 354 22.30 0.40 -19.83
N GLU A 355 21.55 -0.12 -18.88
CA GLU A 355 20.76 -1.35 -19.00
C GLU A 355 19.34 -1.12 -18.48
N GLU A 356 18.36 -1.49 -19.28
CA GLU A 356 16.94 -1.40 -18.93
C GLU A 356 16.30 -2.79 -19.02
N LEU A 357 15.61 -3.23 -17.96
CA LEU A 357 14.90 -4.50 -17.91
C LEU A 357 13.42 -4.27 -17.66
N THR A 358 12.58 -5.17 -18.15
CA THR A 358 11.16 -5.18 -17.83
C THR A 358 10.81 -6.38 -16.96
N LEU A 359 10.20 -6.11 -15.80
CA LEU A 359 9.56 -7.08 -14.93
C LEU A 359 8.06 -6.96 -15.12
N TYR A 360 7.43 -7.97 -15.73
CA TYR A 360 6.00 -8.00 -15.98
C TYR A 360 5.26 -8.69 -14.83
N THR A 361 4.17 -8.09 -14.38
CA THR A 361 3.19 -8.70 -13.46
C THR A 361 1.78 -8.47 -13.99
N VAL A 362 0.84 -9.39 -13.69
CA VAL A 362 -0.58 -9.18 -14.03
C VAL A 362 -1.17 -8.11 -13.12
N GLU A 363 -0.89 -8.17 -11.83
CA GLU A 363 -1.40 -7.23 -10.83
C GLU A 363 -0.24 -6.43 -10.23
N GLU A 364 -0.50 -5.20 -9.85
CA GLU A 364 0.44 -4.32 -9.16
C GLU A 364 0.86 -4.91 -7.81
N SER A 365 2.15 -4.76 -7.44
CA SER A 365 2.74 -5.26 -6.20
C SER A 365 3.70 -4.23 -5.61
N PHE A 366 3.49 -3.89 -4.35
CA PHE A 366 4.39 -3.01 -3.58
C PHE A 366 5.77 -3.63 -3.37
N PHE A 367 5.84 -4.94 -3.15
CA PHE A 367 7.11 -5.65 -3.00
C PHE A 367 7.98 -5.55 -4.26
N LEU A 368 7.39 -5.73 -5.44
CA LEU A 368 8.12 -5.64 -6.71
C LEU A 368 8.60 -4.21 -6.99
N GLN A 369 7.78 -3.21 -6.69
CA GLN A 369 8.17 -1.80 -6.77
C GLN A 369 9.33 -1.49 -5.82
N GLN A 370 9.21 -1.91 -4.56
CA GLN A 370 10.26 -1.79 -3.55
C GLN A 370 11.57 -2.45 -4.02
N ALA A 371 11.49 -3.67 -4.58
CA ALA A 371 12.63 -4.40 -5.11
C ALA A 371 13.32 -3.62 -6.23
N ALA A 372 12.57 -3.09 -7.19
CA ALA A 372 13.10 -2.33 -8.33
C ALA A 372 13.80 -1.05 -7.86
N VAL A 373 13.16 -0.29 -6.94
CA VAL A 373 13.73 0.96 -6.40
C VAL A 373 15.01 0.70 -5.61
N GLN A 374 15.01 -0.27 -4.70
CA GLN A 374 16.20 -0.56 -3.88
C GLN A 374 17.34 -1.15 -4.72
N TYR A 375 17.03 -1.98 -5.72
CA TYR A 375 18.04 -2.49 -6.65
C TYR A 375 18.67 -1.37 -7.47
N HIS A 376 17.86 -0.45 -8.00
CA HIS A 376 18.36 0.72 -8.73
C HIS A 376 19.23 1.64 -7.87
N LYS A 377 18.91 1.83 -6.57
CA LYS A 377 19.77 2.59 -5.64
C LYS A 377 21.15 1.96 -5.46
N GLN A 378 21.27 0.63 -5.52
CA GLN A 378 22.55 -0.09 -5.45
C GLN A 378 23.24 -0.18 -6.82
N HIS A 379 22.47 -0.20 -7.91
CA HIS A 379 22.92 -0.32 -9.30
C HIS A 379 22.34 0.80 -10.16
N PRO A 380 22.80 2.06 -9.99
CA PRO A 380 22.20 3.21 -10.68
C PRO A 380 22.32 3.17 -12.22
N GLU A 381 23.19 2.29 -12.75
CA GLU A 381 23.31 2.01 -14.18
C GLU A 381 22.23 1.07 -14.72
N ILE A 382 21.43 0.41 -13.84
CA ILE A 382 20.39 -0.55 -14.22
C ILE A 382 19.03 -0.01 -13.81
N LEU A 383 18.10 0.06 -14.75
CA LEU A 383 16.71 0.43 -14.50
C LEU A 383 15.80 -0.77 -14.74
N ILE A 384 14.97 -1.11 -13.74
CA ILE A 384 13.97 -2.18 -13.86
C ILE A 384 12.58 -1.55 -13.87
N HIS A 385 11.92 -1.65 -15.01
CA HIS A 385 10.54 -1.22 -15.17
C HIS A 385 9.60 -2.32 -14.68
N VAL A 386 8.84 -2.05 -13.62
CA VAL A 386 7.76 -2.93 -13.18
C VAL A 386 6.51 -2.59 -13.98
N ASP A 387 6.16 -3.47 -14.92
CA ASP A 387 5.02 -3.32 -15.84
C ASP A 387 3.84 -4.17 -15.32
N ALA A 388 2.92 -3.51 -14.61
CA ALA A 388 1.71 -4.13 -14.08
C ALA A 388 0.55 -3.93 -15.06
N ALA A 389 -0.06 -5.03 -15.53
CA ALA A 389 -1.17 -4.97 -16.48
C ALA A 389 -2.48 -4.46 -15.85
N ILE A 390 -2.64 -4.62 -14.53
CA ILE A 390 -3.79 -4.20 -13.74
C ILE A 390 -3.30 -3.39 -12.56
N SER A 391 -3.78 -2.15 -12.45
CA SER A 391 -3.54 -1.31 -11.28
C SER A 391 -4.37 -1.77 -10.08
N MET A 392 -3.99 -1.36 -8.86
CA MET A 392 -4.81 -1.60 -7.66
C MET A 392 -6.24 -1.07 -7.83
N THR A 393 -6.40 0.09 -8.43
CA THR A 393 -7.73 0.70 -8.70
C THR A 393 -8.59 -0.19 -9.60
N ASP A 394 -8.03 -0.69 -10.71
CA ASP A 394 -8.75 -1.54 -11.65
C ASP A 394 -9.09 -2.91 -11.03
N LYS A 395 -8.21 -3.46 -10.22
CA LYS A 395 -8.45 -4.68 -9.45
C LYS A 395 -9.69 -4.56 -8.56
N TYR A 396 -9.76 -3.50 -7.75
CA TYR A 396 -10.89 -3.29 -6.83
C TYR A 396 -12.19 -2.91 -7.56
N SER A 397 -12.12 -2.26 -8.72
CA SER A 397 -13.31 -1.92 -9.53
C SER A 397 -13.88 -3.10 -10.31
N GLY A 398 -13.14 -4.21 -10.43
CA GLY A 398 -13.53 -5.40 -11.20
C GLY A 398 -13.60 -5.17 -12.71
N ASN A 399 -12.91 -4.16 -13.24
CA ASN A 399 -12.91 -3.78 -14.66
C ASN A 399 -11.83 -4.49 -15.51
N ALA A 400 -11.02 -5.37 -14.91
CA ALA A 400 -9.89 -6.01 -15.59
C ALA A 400 -10.33 -7.05 -16.63
N ASP A 401 -9.81 -6.95 -17.86
CA ASP A 401 -9.99 -7.95 -18.93
C ASP A 401 -8.78 -8.91 -18.98
N TYR A 402 -8.77 -9.91 -18.12
CA TYR A 402 -7.68 -10.89 -18.04
C TYR A 402 -7.43 -11.60 -19.37
N GLN A 403 -8.45 -11.82 -20.21
CA GLN A 403 -8.26 -12.49 -21.51
C GLN A 403 -7.45 -11.63 -22.47
N GLN A 404 -7.73 -10.33 -22.52
CA GLN A 404 -6.95 -9.40 -23.34
C GLN A 404 -5.51 -9.31 -22.84
N ILE A 405 -5.31 -9.21 -21.53
CA ILE A 405 -3.99 -9.16 -20.88
C ILE A 405 -3.13 -10.37 -21.27
N TYR A 406 -3.70 -11.58 -21.19
CA TYR A 406 -2.97 -12.80 -21.58
C TYR A 406 -2.66 -12.85 -23.09
N GLN A 407 -3.54 -12.33 -23.95
CA GLN A 407 -3.29 -12.27 -25.40
C GLN A 407 -2.16 -11.30 -25.72
N ASP A 408 -2.12 -10.16 -25.06
CA ASP A 408 -1.08 -9.14 -25.27
C ASP A 408 0.28 -9.65 -24.81
N LEU A 409 0.38 -10.26 -23.63
CA LEU A 409 1.62 -10.89 -23.16
C LEU A 409 2.09 -12.00 -24.11
N ASN A 410 1.20 -12.90 -24.55
CA ASN A 410 1.55 -13.98 -25.47
C ASN A 410 2.02 -13.44 -26.84
N THR A 411 1.43 -12.34 -27.30
CA THR A 411 1.83 -11.67 -28.54
C THR A 411 3.22 -11.07 -28.41
N SER A 412 3.51 -10.39 -27.30
CA SER A 412 4.82 -9.82 -26.98
C SER A 412 5.91 -10.91 -26.93
N LEU A 413 5.68 -11.98 -26.19
CA LEU A 413 6.60 -13.12 -26.10
C LEU A 413 6.85 -13.80 -27.45
N THR A 414 5.81 -13.94 -28.29
CA THR A 414 5.94 -14.58 -29.61
C THR A 414 6.70 -13.71 -30.59
N SER A 415 6.55 -12.39 -30.51
CA SER A 415 7.27 -11.41 -31.33
C SER A 415 8.74 -11.22 -30.95
N GLY A 416 9.17 -11.76 -29.79
CA GLY A 416 10.51 -11.59 -29.27
C GLY A 416 10.71 -10.30 -28.44
N ASN A 417 9.61 -9.59 -28.15
CA ASN A 417 9.61 -8.36 -27.35
C ASN A 417 9.01 -8.63 -25.94
N GLY A 418 9.13 -9.86 -25.44
CA GLY A 418 8.62 -10.21 -24.12
C GLY A 418 9.48 -9.62 -23.00
N PRO A 419 8.92 -9.49 -21.77
CA PRO A 419 9.63 -8.98 -20.62
C PRO A 419 10.81 -9.88 -20.23
N ASP A 420 11.77 -9.34 -19.46
CA ASP A 420 12.95 -10.07 -18.97
C ASP A 420 12.61 -10.99 -17.81
N LEU A 421 11.76 -10.51 -16.89
CA LEU A 421 11.23 -11.26 -15.77
C LEU A 421 9.69 -11.26 -15.84
N MET A 422 9.07 -12.31 -15.33
CA MET A 422 7.62 -12.45 -15.31
C MET A 422 7.14 -13.04 -13.99
N VAL A 423 6.17 -12.39 -13.38
CA VAL A 423 5.40 -12.99 -12.29
C VAL A 423 4.37 -13.92 -12.90
N MET A 424 4.38 -15.17 -12.45
CA MET A 424 3.60 -16.25 -13.02
C MET A 424 2.24 -16.44 -12.34
N ASP A 425 1.95 -15.62 -11.33
CA ASP A 425 0.63 -15.60 -10.69
C ASP A 425 -0.42 -15.31 -11.76
N HIS A 426 -1.53 -16.06 -11.74
CA HIS A 426 -2.56 -16.06 -12.80
C HIS A 426 -2.10 -16.53 -14.19
N LEU A 427 -0.85 -16.96 -14.39
CA LEU A 427 -0.33 -17.47 -15.66
C LEU A 427 -0.13 -18.99 -15.61
N LYS A 428 -0.29 -19.65 -16.75
CA LYS A 428 -0.09 -21.11 -16.87
C LYS A 428 1.41 -21.45 -16.97
N LEU A 429 2.10 -21.54 -15.82
CA LEU A 429 3.54 -21.81 -15.70
C LEU A 429 3.98 -22.98 -16.60
N ASP A 430 3.28 -24.13 -16.55
CA ASP A 430 3.61 -25.33 -17.31
C ASP A 430 3.60 -25.09 -18.83
N THR A 431 2.69 -24.23 -19.29
CA THR A 431 2.61 -23.86 -20.70
C THR A 431 3.82 -23.05 -21.14
N TYR A 432 4.25 -22.08 -20.34
CA TYR A 432 5.43 -21.26 -20.65
C TYR A 432 6.72 -22.08 -20.54
N ALA A 433 6.85 -22.93 -19.53
CA ALA A 433 7.97 -23.84 -19.35
C ALA A 433 8.10 -24.84 -20.52
N SER A 434 6.99 -25.52 -20.93
CA SER A 434 6.98 -26.49 -22.01
C SER A 434 7.33 -25.88 -23.39
N LYS A 435 7.04 -24.59 -23.59
CA LYS A 435 7.43 -23.83 -24.79
C LYS A 435 8.87 -23.32 -24.73
N GLY A 436 9.61 -23.58 -23.63
CA GLY A 436 10.99 -23.14 -23.44
C GLY A 436 11.13 -21.64 -23.33
N LEU A 437 10.11 -20.96 -22.76
CA LEU A 437 10.11 -19.51 -22.55
C LEU A 437 10.73 -19.11 -21.20
N LEU A 438 10.89 -20.06 -20.27
CA LEU A 438 11.43 -19.83 -18.95
C LEU A 438 12.81 -20.45 -18.80
N LEU A 439 13.68 -19.75 -18.05
CA LEU A 439 15.01 -20.19 -17.72
C LEU A 439 14.96 -21.16 -16.54
N ASP A 440 15.87 -22.15 -16.51
CA ASP A 440 16.10 -22.98 -15.32
C ASP A 440 16.82 -22.15 -14.23
N LEU A 441 16.18 -21.99 -13.08
CA LEU A 441 16.66 -21.20 -11.96
C LEU A 441 17.50 -22.02 -10.94
N GLN A 442 17.78 -23.29 -11.20
CA GLN A 442 18.49 -24.18 -10.27
C GLN A 442 19.85 -23.59 -9.86
N GLU A 443 20.57 -22.96 -10.79
CA GLU A 443 21.88 -22.32 -10.51
C GLU A 443 21.78 -21.20 -9.46
N VAL A 444 20.67 -20.47 -9.44
CA VAL A 444 20.42 -19.38 -8.48
C VAL A 444 19.94 -19.92 -7.15
N LEU A 445 18.97 -20.85 -7.17
CA LEU A 445 18.22 -21.25 -5.98
C LEU A 445 18.94 -22.31 -5.13
N GLN A 446 19.59 -23.29 -5.78
CA GLN A 446 20.20 -24.41 -5.08
C GLN A 446 21.22 -23.96 -4.01
N PRO A 447 22.17 -23.05 -4.27
CA PRO A 447 23.11 -22.61 -3.26
C PRO A 447 22.43 -21.96 -2.04
N MET A 448 21.39 -21.14 -2.27
CA MET A 448 20.66 -20.43 -1.21
C MET A 448 19.77 -21.36 -0.37
N GLU A 449 19.34 -22.49 -0.92
CA GLU A 449 18.64 -23.53 -0.17
C GLU A 449 19.59 -24.42 0.63
N GLU A 450 20.73 -24.80 0.04
CA GLU A 450 21.73 -25.66 0.68
C GLU A 450 22.40 -25.00 1.88
N ASP A 451 22.57 -23.68 1.85
CA ASP A 451 23.12 -22.92 2.99
C ASP A 451 22.06 -22.45 4.00
N GLY A 452 20.79 -22.71 3.72
CA GLY A 452 19.67 -22.36 4.61
C GLY A 452 19.21 -20.91 4.54
N THR A 453 19.64 -20.16 3.53
CA THR A 453 19.14 -18.78 3.29
C THR A 453 17.65 -18.79 2.98
N LEU A 454 17.17 -19.78 2.20
CA LEU A 454 15.77 -19.88 1.80
C LEU A 454 15.04 -21.01 2.54
N LEU A 455 13.76 -20.79 2.78
CA LEU A 455 12.81 -21.79 3.28
C LEU A 455 12.54 -22.84 2.18
N SER A 456 13.33 -23.91 2.16
CA SER A 456 13.24 -24.94 1.12
C SER A 456 11.87 -25.63 1.06
N ASN A 457 11.13 -25.68 2.17
CA ASN A 457 9.75 -26.19 2.22
C ASN A 457 8.78 -25.35 1.35
N ILE A 458 9.08 -24.09 1.11
CA ILE A 458 8.30 -23.16 0.26
C ILE A 458 8.88 -23.10 -1.14
N THR A 459 10.18 -22.79 -1.27
CA THR A 459 10.83 -22.52 -2.56
C THR A 459 10.92 -23.73 -3.48
N THR A 460 10.84 -24.96 -2.95
CA THR A 460 10.81 -26.18 -3.76
C THR A 460 9.44 -26.55 -4.33
N ALA A 461 8.40 -25.78 -4.08
CA ALA A 461 7.02 -26.08 -4.56
C ALA A 461 6.91 -26.22 -6.08
N TYR A 462 7.78 -25.52 -6.83
CA TYR A 462 7.82 -25.53 -8.29
C TYR A 462 9.02 -26.32 -8.85
N LYS A 463 9.57 -27.23 -8.05
CA LYS A 463 10.67 -28.09 -8.50
C LYS A 463 10.15 -29.30 -9.25
N GLU A 464 10.53 -29.42 -10.50
CA GLU A 464 10.23 -30.57 -11.34
C GLU A 464 10.92 -31.86 -10.85
N ALA A 465 10.40 -33.03 -11.27
CA ALA A 465 10.94 -34.32 -10.88
C ALA A 465 12.41 -34.57 -11.32
N ASP A 466 12.85 -33.89 -12.38
CA ASP A 466 14.23 -33.94 -12.87
C ASP A 466 15.16 -32.92 -12.18
N GLY A 467 14.61 -32.09 -11.30
CA GLY A 467 15.33 -31.07 -10.55
C GLY A 467 15.27 -29.67 -11.14
N THR A 468 14.74 -29.51 -12.37
CA THR A 468 14.58 -28.20 -13.03
C THR A 468 13.60 -27.31 -12.27
N ARG A 469 13.80 -26.00 -12.33
CA ARG A 469 12.92 -25.00 -11.72
C ARG A 469 12.74 -23.81 -12.63
N TYR A 470 11.54 -23.56 -13.05
CA TYR A 470 11.21 -22.47 -13.96
C TYR A 470 10.70 -21.21 -13.24
N ALA A 471 10.33 -21.32 -11.98
CA ALA A 471 9.87 -20.22 -11.17
C ALA A 471 10.11 -20.49 -9.68
N VAL A 472 10.02 -19.42 -8.87
CA VAL A 472 10.14 -19.47 -7.41
C VAL A 472 9.20 -18.43 -6.80
N PRO A 473 8.45 -18.73 -5.72
CA PRO A 473 7.71 -17.73 -4.98
C PRO A 473 8.67 -16.78 -4.25
N LEU A 474 8.42 -15.49 -4.33
CA LEU A 474 9.16 -14.48 -3.56
C LEU A 474 8.59 -14.31 -2.15
N GLN A 475 7.29 -14.53 -2.00
CA GLN A 475 6.58 -14.50 -0.73
C GLN A 475 5.53 -15.61 -0.67
N PHE A 476 4.89 -15.79 0.48
CA PHE A 476 3.79 -16.74 0.64
C PHE A 476 2.81 -16.30 1.73
N GLY A 477 1.57 -16.76 1.64
CA GLY A 477 0.54 -16.65 2.66
C GLY A 477 0.26 -17.99 3.32
N LEU A 478 -0.34 -18.00 4.50
CA LEU A 478 -0.82 -19.21 5.20
C LEU A 478 -2.33 -19.34 5.11
N LEU A 479 -2.84 -20.56 4.97
CA LEU A 479 -4.24 -20.85 5.19
C LEU A 479 -4.46 -21.22 6.66
N LEU A 480 -5.09 -20.31 7.42
CA LEU A 480 -5.44 -20.51 8.83
C LEU A 480 -6.91 -20.85 8.99
N ALA A 481 -7.22 -21.72 9.94
CA ALA A 481 -8.56 -21.90 10.47
C ALA A 481 -8.62 -21.29 11.87
N VAL A 482 -9.65 -20.46 12.12
CA VAL A 482 -9.94 -19.88 13.43
C VAL A 482 -11.27 -20.41 13.91
N GLY A 483 -11.27 -21.09 15.08
CA GLY A 483 -12.44 -21.79 15.58
C GLY A 483 -12.78 -21.48 17.03
N ARG A 484 -14.00 -20.97 17.27
CA ARG A 484 -14.58 -20.78 18.60
C ARG A 484 -15.32 -22.05 19.04
N ASP A 485 -14.93 -22.60 20.20
CA ASP A 485 -15.48 -23.89 20.72
C ASP A 485 -15.19 -25.08 19.76
N VAL A 486 -14.21 -24.98 18.88
CA VAL A 486 -13.74 -26.03 17.98
C VAL A 486 -12.30 -26.38 18.37
N GLN A 487 -12.01 -27.70 18.50
CA GLN A 487 -10.67 -28.13 18.88
C GLN A 487 -9.70 -28.05 17.70
N PRO A 488 -8.41 -27.81 17.94
CA PRO A 488 -7.39 -27.73 16.87
C PRO A 488 -7.43 -28.92 15.89
N GLU A 489 -7.60 -30.14 16.40
CA GLU A 489 -7.64 -31.35 15.59
C GLU A 489 -8.92 -31.46 14.73
N GLU A 490 -9.97 -30.71 15.06
CA GLU A 490 -11.25 -30.70 14.33
C GLU A 490 -11.23 -29.74 13.13
N MET A 491 -10.19 -28.89 12.99
CA MET A 491 -10.08 -27.90 11.91
C MET A 491 -8.73 -27.90 11.20
N SER A 492 -7.85 -28.87 11.49
CA SER A 492 -6.52 -28.97 10.91
C SER A 492 -6.49 -29.54 9.49
N SER A 493 -7.63 -30.05 8.97
CA SER A 493 -7.75 -30.57 7.61
C SER A 493 -9.21 -30.49 7.12
N MET A 494 -9.41 -30.55 5.80
CA MET A 494 -10.76 -30.58 5.23
C MET A 494 -11.60 -31.76 5.73
N ASP A 495 -11.04 -32.97 5.84
CA ASP A 495 -11.70 -34.17 6.40
C ASP A 495 -12.06 -33.95 7.88
N ALA A 496 -11.18 -33.31 8.66
CA ALA A 496 -11.49 -33.00 10.07
C ALA A 496 -12.62 -31.96 10.17
N ILE A 497 -12.61 -30.90 9.37
CA ILE A 497 -13.68 -29.91 9.29
C ILE A 497 -15.00 -30.58 8.90
N ALA A 498 -15.02 -31.41 7.85
CA ALA A 498 -16.20 -32.13 7.38
C ALA A 498 -16.79 -33.04 8.46
N LYS A 499 -15.94 -33.68 9.28
CA LYS A 499 -16.37 -34.47 10.43
C LYS A 499 -16.92 -33.61 11.55
N ALA A 500 -16.25 -32.50 11.86
CA ALA A 500 -16.67 -31.60 12.94
C ALA A 500 -18.06 -31.00 12.69
N VAL A 501 -18.37 -30.62 11.45
CA VAL A 501 -19.66 -30.02 11.07
C VAL A 501 -20.75 -31.06 10.81
N SER A 502 -20.39 -32.32 10.58
CA SER A 502 -21.34 -33.37 10.18
C SER A 502 -22.41 -33.62 11.24
N GLY A 503 -23.68 -33.51 10.84
CA GLY A 503 -24.83 -33.75 11.73
C GLY A 503 -25.07 -32.65 12.76
N LYS A 504 -24.36 -31.53 12.68
CA LYS A 504 -24.67 -30.33 13.47
C LYS A 504 -25.88 -29.61 12.89
N THR A 505 -26.63 -28.94 13.73
CA THR A 505 -27.82 -28.14 13.34
C THR A 505 -27.49 -26.67 13.19
N GLU A 506 -26.38 -26.24 13.78
CA GLU A 506 -25.85 -24.87 13.67
C GLU A 506 -24.94 -24.77 12.45
N SER A 507 -24.98 -23.65 11.73
CA SER A 507 -24.05 -23.40 10.64
C SER A 507 -22.69 -22.97 11.19
N TYR A 508 -21.71 -23.87 11.18
CA TYR A 508 -20.38 -23.61 11.75
C TYR A 508 -19.58 -22.58 10.95
N MET A 509 -19.77 -22.54 9.63
CA MET A 509 -18.98 -21.68 8.74
C MET A 509 -19.80 -20.53 8.14
N GLY A 510 -21.08 -20.37 8.55
CA GLY A 510 -22.00 -19.44 7.92
C GLY A 510 -22.51 -19.93 6.56
N ASP A 511 -23.39 -19.16 5.94
CA ASP A 511 -23.94 -19.48 4.63
C ASP A 511 -22.88 -19.32 3.52
N ARG A 512 -22.88 -20.24 2.55
CA ARG A 512 -21.96 -20.26 1.41
C ARG A 512 -22.71 -20.41 0.08
N THR A 513 -22.18 -19.85 -0.98
CA THR A 513 -22.50 -20.24 -2.34
C THR A 513 -21.70 -21.46 -2.74
N CYS A 514 -22.05 -22.11 -3.87
CA CYS A 514 -21.25 -23.20 -4.43
C CYS A 514 -19.83 -22.71 -4.83
N GLY A 515 -19.74 -21.52 -5.42
CA GLY A 515 -18.45 -20.93 -5.81
C GLY A 515 -17.54 -20.71 -4.60
N GLU A 516 -18.03 -20.07 -3.54
CA GLU A 516 -17.27 -19.81 -2.31
C GLU A 516 -16.76 -21.11 -1.65
N LEU A 517 -17.54 -22.18 -1.66
CA LEU A 517 -17.08 -23.48 -1.14
C LEU A 517 -16.02 -24.12 -2.04
N VAL A 518 -16.17 -24.00 -3.34
CA VAL A 518 -15.15 -24.52 -4.30
C VAL A 518 -13.86 -23.71 -4.14
N GLU A 519 -13.92 -22.38 -4.16
CA GLU A 519 -12.79 -21.49 -3.96
C GLU A 519 -12.01 -21.81 -2.68
N GLU A 520 -12.70 -21.98 -1.55
CA GLU A 520 -12.08 -22.30 -0.25
C GLU A 520 -11.37 -23.67 -0.22
N PHE A 521 -11.86 -24.68 -0.93
CA PHE A 521 -11.43 -26.07 -0.72
C PHE A 521 -10.78 -26.77 -1.92
N TYR A 522 -10.94 -26.28 -3.17
CA TYR A 522 -10.32 -26.95 -4.32
C TYR A 522 -8.80 -26.81 -4.34
N PRO A 523 -8.18 -25.69 -3.89
CA PRO A 523 -6.73 -25.58 -3.91
C PRO A 523 -6.02 -26.62 -3.05
N LEU A 524 -6.71 -27.13 -1.99
CA LEU A 524 -6.19 -28.17 -1.11
C LEU A 524 -6.02 -29.54 -1.79
N ILE A 525 -6.67 -29.78 -2.94
CA ILE A 525 -6.76 -31.11 -3.55
C ILE A 525 -6.41 -31.13 -5.06
N VAL A 526 -6.19 -29.96 -5.68
CA VAL A 526 -6.07 -29.84 -7.12
C VAL A 526 -4.99 -30.76 -7.71
N ASP A 527 -3.81 -30.84 -7.07
CA ASP A 527 -2.71 -31.69 -7.52
C ASP A 527 -3.03 -33.20 -7.41
N ASP A 528 -3.90 -33.60 -6.46
CA ASP A 528 -4.31 -34.98 -6.26
C ASP A 528 -5.43 -35.42 -7.20
N ILE A 529 -6.34 -34.50 -7.55
CA ILE A 529 -7.44 -34.80 -8.46
C ILE A 529 -7.05 -34.70 -9.94
N LEU A 530 -5.99 -33.92 -10.28
CA LEU A 530 -5.50 -33.70 -11.63
C LEU A 530 -4.13 -34.34 -11.84
N GLN A 531 -4.11 -35.64 -12.12
CA GLN A 531 -2.87 -36.37 -12.33
C GLN A 531 -2.72 -36.86 -13.80
N ASN A 532 -1.55 -36.65 -14.35
CA ASN A 532 -1.23 -37.09 -15.72
C ASN A 532 -2.25 -36.63 -16.78
N ARG A 533 -2.74 -35.39 -16.65
CA ARG A 533 -3.80 -34.82 -17.53
C ARG A 533 -5.11 -35.60 -17.50
N GLN A 534 -5.44 -36.18 -16.38
CA GLN A 534 -6.68 -36.93 -16.18
C GLN A 534 -7.24 -36.64 -14.77
N VAL A 535 -8.55 -36.70 -14.63
CA VAL A 535 -9.20 -36.61 -13.32
C VAL A 535 -9.01 -37.93 -12.55
N ASN A 536 -8.37 -37.85 -11.39
CA ASN A 536 -8.22 -39.00 -10.50
C ASN A 536 -9.50 -39.18 -9.63
N ARG A 537 -10.35 -40.11 -10.05
CA ARG A 537 -11.62 -40.40 -9.37
C ARG A 537 -11.44 -40.89 -7.93
N ASP A 538 -10.35 -41.59 -7.63
CA ASP A 538 -10.10 -42.16 -6.31
C ASP A 538 -9.81 -41.03 -5.29
N SER A 539 -9.18 -39.94 -5.69
CA SER A 539 -8.96 -38.74 -4.89
C SER A 539 -10.18 -37.80 -4.93
N LEU A 540 -10.85 -37.67 -6.07
CA LEU A 540 -12.00 -36.78 -6.24
C LEU A 540 -13.20 -37.21 -5.36
N ARG A 541 -13.48 -38.51 -5.25
CA ARG A 541 -14.64 -38.99 -4.47
C ARG A 541 -14.61 -38.56 -3.01
N PRO A 542 -13.58 -38.88 -2.20
CA PRO A 542 -13.57 -38.50 -0.78
C PRO A 542 -13.67 -36.99 -0.59
N TRP A 543 -13.01 -36.20 -1.43
CA TRP A 543 -13.10 -34.74 -1.41
C TRP A 543 -14.54 -34.26 -1.66
N LEU A 544 -15.26 -34.79 -2.67
CA LEU A 544 -16.66 -34.47 -2.91
C LEU A 544 -17.58 -34.83 -1.73
N GLU A 545 -17.33 -36.00 -1.10
CA GLU A 545 -18.10 -36.44 0.05
C GLU A 545 -17.89 -35.52 1.28
N ASP A 546 -16.67 -35.02 1.48
CA ASP A 546 -16.36 -34.09 2.55
C ASP A 546 -16.90 -32.67 2.24
N LEU A 547 -16.72 -32.18 1.01
CA LEU A 547 -17.31 -30.92 0.56
C LEU A 547 -18.85 -30.91 0.72
N LYS A 548 -19.51 -32.05 0.44
CA LYS A 548 -20.95 -32.18 0.62
C LYS A 548 -21.37 -32.10 2.10
N LYS A 549 -20.61 -32.69 3.03
CA LYS A 549 -20.89 -32.58 4.49
C LYS A 549 -20.78 -31.13 4.95
N ILE A 550 -19.76 -30.42 4.45
CA ILE A 550 -19.57 -28.97 4.74
C ILE A 550 -20.74 -28.18 4.14
N ALA A 551 -21.07 -28.41 2.88
CA ALA A 551 -22.20 -27.78 2.19
C ALA A 551 -23.55 -28.01 2.91
N ASP A 552 -23.79 -29.23 3.39
CA ASP A 552 -25.02 -29.56 4.11
C ASP A 552 -25.10 -28.82 5.47
N ASN A 553 -23.98 -28.49 6.12
CA ASN A 553 -23.94 -27.70 7.33
C ASN A 553 -24.10 -26.20 7.05
N CYS A 554 -23.40 -25.67 6.02
CA CYS A 554 -23.45 -24.24 5.69
C CYS A 554 -24.82 -23.81 5.12
N GLY A 555 -25.52 -24.71 4.40
CA GLY A 555 -26.67 -24.32 3.58
C GLY A 555 -26.22 -23.55 2.32
N ILE A 556 -26.53 -24.09 1.14
CA ILE A 556 -26.08 -23.52 -0.13
C ILE A 556 -27.00 -22.40 -0.59
N LEU A 557 -26.47 -21.19 -0.68
CA LEU A 557 -27.16 -20.07 -1.32
C LEU A 557 -27.11 -20.20 -2.86
N PRO A 558 -28.22 -19.92 -3.55
CA PRO A 558 -28.24 -19.95 -5.01
C PRO A 558 -27.36 -18.84 -5.63
N SER A 559 -27.22 -17.74 -4.95
CA SER A 559 -26.32 -16.64 -5.25
C SER A 559 -26.24 -15.70 -4.06
N ARG A 560 -25.14 -14.97 -3.92
CA ARG A 560 -25.02 -13.90 -2.94
C ARG A 560 -25.49 -12.59 -3.59
N LYS A 561 -26.53 -11.99 -3.01
CA LYS A 561 -27.08 -10.72 -3.54
C LYS A 561 -26.39 -9.50 -2.95
N GLU A 562 -26.03 -9.59 -1.67
CA GLU A 562 -25.34 -8.56 -0.91
C GLU A 562 -24.45 -9.23 0.16
N GLY A 563 -23.43 -8.52 0.60
CA GLY A 563 -22.48 -9.00 1.61
C GLY A 563 -21.41 -9.94 1.03
N ARG A 564 -20.72 -10.65 1.92
CA ARG A 564 -19.59 -11.56 1.64
C ARG A 564 -19.77 -12.89 2.36
N ALA A 565 -18.96 -13.87 2.04
CA ALA A 565 -18.82 -15.08 2.86
C ALA A 565 -18.38 -14.72 4.29
N ALA A 566 -18.78 -15.55 5.27
CA ALA A 566 -18.37 -15.32 6.65
C ALA A 566 -16.85 -15.41 6.78
N ASN A 567 -16.28 -14.44 7.48
CA ASN A 567 -14.85 -14.36 7.74
C ASN A 567 -14.58 -14.10 9.23
N ILE A 568 -13.36 -13.69 9.58
CA ILE A 568 -12.94 -13.50 10.98
C ILE A 568 -13.87 -12.57 11.77
N TRP A 569 -14.47 -11.56 11.13
CA TRP A 569 -15.40 -10.62 11.78
C TRP A 569 -16.79 -11.18 12.07
N ASP A 570 -17.12 -12.37 11.56
CA ASP A 570 -18.40 -13.04 11.80
C ASP A 570 -18.26 -14.15 12.83
N LEU A 571 -17.05 -14.46 13.29
CA LEU A 571 -16.80 -15.51 14.28
C LEU A 571 -17.43 -15.14 15.61
N GLY A 572 -18.47 -15.86 16.04
CA GLY A 572 -19.25 -15.50 17.22
C GLY A 572 -20.18 -16.60 17.69
N SER A 573 -21.44 -16.25 18.00
CA SER A 573 -22.43 -17.21 18.48
C SER A 573 -22.88 -18.20 17.40
N ASP A 574 -23.06 -17.69 16.17
CA ASP A 574 -23.65 -18.45 15.08
C ASP A 574 -22.58 -19.07 14.16
N VAL A 575 -21.54 -18.31 13.83
CA VAL A 575 -20.38 -18.81 13.08
C VAL A 575 -19.30 -19.28 14.07
N LYS A 576 -18.87 -20.53 13.96
CA LYS A 576 -17.91 -21.18 14.87
C LYS A 576 -16.53 -21.36 14.27
N LEU A 577 -16.44 -21.41 12.95
CA LEU A 577 -15.21 -21.69 12.22
C LEU A 577 -15.15 -20.82 10.97
N VAL A 578 -14.01 -20.20 10.77
CA VAL A 578 -13.70 -19.48 9.52
C VAL A 578 -12.34 -19.90 9.00
N LEU A 579 -12.19 -19.91 7.69
CA LEU A 579 -10.88 -20.00 7.03
C LEU A 579 -10.40 -18.59 6.71
N GLN A 580 -9.10 -18.37 6.89
CA GLN A 580 -8.50 -17.06 6.74
C GLN A 580 -7.14 -17.19 6.06
N GLU A 581 -7.01 -16.62 4.89
CA GLU A 581 -5.70 -16.34 4.31
C GLU A 581 -5.00 -15.26 5.13
N THR A 582 -3.70 -15.46 5.37
CA THR A 582 -2.91 -14.55 6.21
C THR A 582 -1.58 -14.29 5.53
N ASP A 583 -1.38 -13.05 5.14
CA ASP A 583 -0.26 -12.58 4.30
C ASP A 583 0.73 -11.74 5.13
N GLY A 584 1.45 -12.40 6.03
CA GLY A 584 2.46 -11.73 6.83
C GLY A 584 2.06 -11.51 8.30
N PHE A 585 3.04 -11.06 9.08
CA PHE A 585 2.89 -10.90 10.52
C PHE A 585 1.90 -9.78 10.88
N ASN A 586 1.86 -8.69 10.14
CA ASN A 586 0.95 -7.58 10.43
C ASN A 586 -0.52 -7.94 10.14
N GLN A 587 -0.79 -8.66 9.06
CA GLN A 587 -2.16 -9.14 8.79
C GLN A 587 -2.64 -10.18 9.81
N ALA A 588 -1.73 -10.97 10.39
CA ALA A 588 -2.05 -11.93 11.43
C ALA A 588 -2.56 -11.29 12.73
N MET A 589 -2.32 -10.01 12.96
CA MET A 589 -2.76 -9.31 14.18
C MET A 589 -4.28 -9.42 14.38
N THR A 590 -5.06 -9.20 13.33
CA THR A 590 -6.55 -9.27 13.43
C THR A 590 -7.07 -10.65 13.79
N PRO A 591 -6.76 -11.75 13.07
CA PRO A 591 -7.26 -13.08 13.43
C PRO A 591 -6.80 -13.54 14.83
N TYR A 592 -5.59 -13.18 15.25
CA TYR A 592 -5.12 -13.54 16.58
C TYR A 592 -5.78 -12.69 17.69
N ALA A 593 -6.00 -11.38 17.46
CA ALA A 593 -6.72 -10.53 18.41
C ALA A 593 -8.18 -10.99 18.60
N VAL A 594 -8.87 -11.33 17.52
CA VAL A 594 -10.22 -11.89 17.58
C VAL A 594 -10.22 -13.26 18.27
N ALA A 595 -9.25 -14.12 17.97
CA ALA A 595 -9.11 -15.43 18.61
C ALA A 595 -8.89 -15.29 20.13
N GLU A 596 -8.06 -14.37 20.57
CA GLU A 596 -7.84 -14.08 22.00
C GLU A 596 -9.13 -13.57 22.65
N LEU A 597 -9.80 -12.58 22.03
CA LEU A 597 -11.06 -12.03 22.52
C LEU A 597 -12.13 -13.09 22.73
N LEU A 598 -12.24 -14.05 21.80
CA LEU A 598 -13.26 -15.09 21.79
C LEU A 598 -12.82 -16.42 22.48
N ASN A 599 -11.57 -16.48 22.95
CA ASN A 599 -10.93 -17.73 23.41
C ASN A 599 -11.04 -18.84 22.35
N ALA A 600 -10.75 -18.48 21.09
CA ALA A 600 -10.76 -19.35 19.93
C ALA A 600 -9.38 -19.95 19.67
N ASN A 601 -9.35 -21.08 18.94
CA ASN A 601 -8.11 -21.71 18.51
C ASN A 601 -7.74 -21.26 17.09
N VAL A 602 -6.44 -21.16 16.80
CA VAL A 602 -5.90 -20.88 15.48
C VAL A 602 -4.96 -22.01 15.06
N VAL A 603 -5.16 -22.56 13.87
CA VAL A 603 -4.30 -23.62 13.31
C VAL A 603 -4.11 -23.44 11.81
N SER A 604 -3.01 -23.99 11.25
CA SER A 604 -2.86 -24.12 9.79
C SER A 604 -3.69 -25.31 9.28
N VAL A 605 -4.40 -25.12 8.18
CA VAL A 605 -5.12 -26.17 7.48
C VAL A 605 -4.16 -26.93 6.56
N GLU A 606 -4.00 -28.25 6.74
CA GLU A 606 -3.12 -29.14 5.93
C GLU A 606 -1.66 -28.69 5.86
N ASN A 607 -1.18 -27.79 6.73
CA ASN A 607 0.07 -27.06 6.55
C ASN A 607 0.17 -26.41 5.16
N ALA A 608 -0.94 -25.84 4.69
CA ALA A 608 -1.05 -25.25 3.39
C ALA A 608 -0.53 -23.81 3.34
N PHE A 609 0.01 -23.43 2.19
CA PHE A 609 0.45 -22.07 1.92
C PHE A 609 0.08 -21.63 0.50
N TYR A 610 -0.21 -20.37 0.34
CA TYR A 610 -0.41 -19.70 -0.95
C TYR A 610 0.94 -19.14 -1.43
N PRO A 611 1.49 -19.61 -2.56
CA PRO A 611 2.68 -18.99 -3.14
C PRO A 611 2.29 -17.62 -3.71
N LYS A 612 3.14 -16.62 -3.50
CA LYS A 612 2.90 -15.26 -3.97
C LYS A 612 4.09 -14.74 -4.75
N MET A 613 3.81 -13.95 -5.77
CA MET A 613 4.82 -13.39 -6.66
C MET A 613 5.78 -14.48 -7.16
N VAL A 614 5.21 -15.51 -7.77
CA VAL A 614 5.94 -16.64 -8.37
C VAL A 614 6.69 -16.14 -9.60
N ILE A 615 7.97 -15.81 -9.46
CA ILE A 615 8.75 -15.15 -10.49
C ILE A 615 9.55 -16.15 -11.33
N GLY A 616 9.58 -15.93 -12.66
CA GLY A 616 10.40 -16.64 -13.63
C GLY A 616 11.20 -15.66 -14.50
N ILE A 617 12.32 -16.14 -15.07
CA ILE A 617 13.15 -15.38 -16.00
C ILE A 617 12.86 -15.84 -17.42
N ASN A 618 12.65 -14.90 -18.35
CA ASN A 618 12.50 -15.21 -19.77
C ASN A 618 13.82 -15.74 -20.33
N SER A 619 13.78 -16.97 -20.84
CA SER A 619 14.96 -17.64 -21.42
C SER A 619 15.54 -16.93 -22.66
N ARG A 620 14.79 -15.97 -23.25
CA ARG A 620 15.18 -15.20 -24.43
C ARG A 620 15.57 -13.77 -24.11
N SER A 621 15.59 -13.39 -22.84
CA SER A 621 16.08 -12.07 -22.40
C SER A 621 17.52 -11.84 -22.87
N GLU A 622 17.84 -10.63 -23.28
CA GLU A 622 19.22 -10.21 -23.55
C GLU A 622 19.99 -9.88 -22.26
N HIS A 623 19.26 -9.78 -21.11
CA HIS A 623 19.76 -9.36 -19.80
C HIS A 623 19.73 -10.48 -18.74
N VAL A 624 19.86 -11.76 -19.16
CA VAL A 624 19.70 -12.95 -18.28
C VAL A 624 20.56 -12.86 -16.99
N GLU A 625 21.80 -12.39 -17.06
CA GLU A 625 22.66 -12.34 -15.88
C GLU A 625 22.24 -11.25 -14.89
N ILE A 626 21.74 -10.10 -15.40
CA ILE A 626 21.18 -9.02 -14.56
C ILE A 626 19.87 -9.53 -13.93
N ALA A 627 19.02 -10.21 -14.70
CA ALA A 627 17.78 -10.79 -14.19
C ALA A 627 18.03 -11.83 -13.07
N LYS A 628 19.08 -12.66 -13.20
CA LYS A 628 19.49 -13.57 -12.13
C LYS A 628 20.02 -12.84 -10.90
N ASP A 629 20.74 -11.75 -11.09
CA ASP A 629 21.27 -10.93 -9.99
C ASP A 629 20.15 -10.22 -9.24
N PHE A 630 19.22 -9.62 -9.98
CA PHE A 630 18.01 -9.06 -9.41
C PHE A 630 17.18 -10.11 -8.64
N LEU A 631 17.04 -11.32 -9.17
CA LEU A 631 16.35 -12.40 -8.46
C LEU A 631 17.05 -12.76 -7.13
N ARG A 632 18.39 -12.79 -7.09
CA ARG A 632 19.13 -13.00 -5.83
C ARG A 632 18.88 -11.87 -4.84
N PHE A 633 18.84 -10.64 -5.34
CA PHE A 633 18.50 -9.46 -4.53
C PHE A 633 17.08 -9.54 -3.99
N ALA A 634 16.09 -9.89 -4.83
CA ALA A 634 14.70 -10.08 -4.43
C ALA A 634 14.49 -11.17 -3.36
N LEU A 635 15.41 -12.14 -3.28
CA LEU A 635 15.44 -13.22 -2.29
C LEU A 635 16.38 -12.92 -1.09
N SER A 636 17.01 -11.74 -1.06
CA SER A 636 17.98 -11.38 0.00
C SER A 636 17.32 -11.09 1.34
N GLU A 637 18.07 -11.21 2.43
CA GLU A 637 17.63 -10.80 3.77
C GLU A 637 17.26 -9.31 3.79
N GLU A 638 18.07 -8.46 3.15
CA GLU A 638 17.88 -7.02 3.11
C GLU A 638 16.49 -6.62 2.60
N LEU A 639 16.12 -7.11 1.41
CA LEU A 639 14.82 -6.79 0.82
C LEU A 639 13.66 -7.51 1.52
N GLN A 640 13.83 -8.80 1.79
CA GLN A 640 12.78 -9.64 2.37
C GLN A 640 12.45 -9.30 3.84
N SER A 641 13.31 -8.53 4.54
CA SER A 641 13.02 -8.03 5.89
C SER A 641 12.02 -6.87 5.91
N VAL A 642 11.78 -6.22 4.77
CA VAL A 642 10.74 -5.19 4.63
C VAL A 642 9.37 -5.87 4.59
N ASP A 643 8.46 -5.48 5.48
CA ASP A 643 7.08 -5.97 5.48
C ASP A 643 6.24 -5.10 4.52
N THR A 644 5.87 -5.67 3.38
CA THR A 644 5.02 -5.01 2.36
C THR A 644 3.55 -5.37 2.48
N TYR A 645 3.17 -6.12 3.51
CA TYR A 645 1.81 -6.63 3.74
C TYR A 645 1.27 -7.57 2.64
N GLU A 646 2.15 -8.08 1.77
CA GLU A 646 1.77 -8.92 0.64
C GLU A 646 2.10 -10.40 0.85
N GLY A 647 2.90 -10.75 1.88
CA GLY A 647 3.22 -12.14 2.20
C GLY A 647 4.31 -12.29 3.26
N PHE A 648 4.45 -13.52 3.76
CA PHE A 648 5.61 -13.90 4.57
C PHE A 648 6.85 -14.05 3.66
N PRO A 649 8.03 -13.63 4.13
CA PRO A 649 9.26 -13.77 3.36
C PRO A 649 9.68 -15.23 3.21
N VAL A 650 10.24 -15.60 2.04
CA VAL A 650 10.84 -16.91 1.82
C VAL A 650 12.29 -17.00 2.31
N ASN A 651 12.91 -15.87 2.64
CA ASN A 651 14.23 -15.82 3.28
C ASN A 651 14.08 -16.14 4.78
N ALA A 652 14.80 -17.16 5.25
CA ALA A 652 14.66 -17.67 6.60
C ALA A 652 15.02 -16.63 7.69
N LYS A 653 16.04 -15.80 7.43
CA LYS A 653 16.49 -14.79 8.38
C LYS A 653 15.59 -13.56 8.37
N ALA A 654 15.08 -13.17 7.20
CA ALA A 654 14.07 -12.13 7.08
C ALA A 654 12.78 -12.53 7.82
N LEU A 655 12.37 -13.79 7.76
CA LEU A 655 11.23 -14.30 8.54
C LEU A 655 11.45 -14.11 10.05
N GLU A 656 12.65 -14.41 10.54
CA GLU A 656 13.00 -14.19 11.95
C GLU A 656 13.03 -12.69 12.31
N THR A 657 13.54 -11.86 11.41
CA THR A 657 13.58 -10.40 11.59
C THR A 657 12.17 -9.81 11.64
N GLN A 658 11.30 -10.18 10.71
CA GLN A 658 9.90 -9.74 10.72
C GLN A 658 9.13 -10.27 11.94
N ALA A 659 9.36 -11.51 12.36
CA ALA A 659 8.74 -12.06 13.57
C ALA A 659 9.15 -11.29 14.85
N ALA A 660 10.39 -10.80 14.90
CA ALA A 660 10.93 -10.05 16.04
C ALA A 660 10.67 -8.54 15.98
N ALA A 661 10.02 -8.02 14.91
CA ALA A 661 9.76 -6.59 14.76
C ALA A 661 8.88 -6.07 15.91
N ASP A 662 9.18 -4.86 16.39
CA ASP A 662 8.40 -4.19 17.43
C ASP A 662 7.11 -3.63 16.81
N ARG A 663 5.98 -4.23 17.18
CA ARG A 663 4.64 -3.83 16.76
C ARG A 663 3.85 -3.14 17.87
N SER A 664 4.52 -2.75 18.97
CA SER A 664 3.85 -2.20 20.16
C SER A 664 3.05 -0.92 19.88
N MET A 665 3.39 -0.20 18.80
CA MET A 665 2.68 1.00 18.35
C MET A 665 1.52 0.67 17.40
N ALA A 666 1.41 -0.56 16.90
CA ALA A 666 0.32 -0.99 16.05
C ALA A 666 -0.89 -1.34 16.92
N GLU A 667 -1.70 -0.35 17.25
CA GLU A 667 -2.95 -0.50 17.99
C GLU A 667 -4.08 0.14 17.19
N ALA A 668 -5.10 -0.64 16.85
CA ALA A 668 -6.32 -0.15 16.25
C ALA A 668 -7.51 -0.53 17.13
N TYR A 669 -8.42 0.41 17.36
CA TYR A 669 -9.66 0.14 18.07
C TYR A 669 -10.76 -0.17 17.08
N THR A 670 -11.53 -1.21 17.39
CA THR A 670 -12.69 -1.60 16.58
C THR A 670 -13.79 -2.14 17.48
N THR A 671 -15.00 -2.24 16.95
CA THR A 671 -16.13 -2.83 17.64
C THR A 671 -16.40 -4.23 17.12
N TYR A 672 -16.76 -5.14 17.99
CA TYR A 672 -17.09 -6.52 17.66
C TYR A 672 -18.39 -6.94 18.31
N ASP A 673 -19.27 -7.59 17.54
CA ASP A 673 -20.55 -8.09 18.07
C ASP A 673 -20.37 -9.52 18.63
N ILE A 674 -20.45 -9.64 19.94
CA ILE A 674 -20.37 -10.91 20.65
C ILE A 674 -21.75 -11.23 21.24
N ASP A 675 -22.39 -12.32 20.78
CA ASP A 675 -23.64 -12.82 21.31
C ASP A 675 -24.75 -11.73 21.44
N GLY A 676 -24.79 -10.80 20.46
CA GLY A 676 -25.76 -9.71 20.42
C GLY A 676 -25.42 -8.50 21.30
N SER A 677 -24.18 -8.42 21.77
CA SER A 677 -23.62 -7.25 22.47
C SER A 677 -22.40 -6.74 21.73
N THR A 678 -22.40 -5.45 21.40
CA THR A 678 -21.24 -4.80 20.80
C THR A 678 -20.18 -4.57 21.88
N ALA A 679 -18.98 -5.08 21.68
CA ALA A 679 -17.82 -4.82 22.53
C ALA A 679 -16.77 -4.06 21.73
N GLU A 680 -16.26 -2.98 22.29
CA GLU A 680 -15.06 -2.30 21.79
C GLU A 680 -13.83 -3.09 22.24
N PHE A 681 -12.89 -3.34 21.35
CA PHE A 681 -11.62 -3.95 21.68
C PHE A 681 -10.49 -3.40 20.81
N ALA A 682 -9.28 -3.51 21.35
CA ALA A 682 -8.09 -3.12 20.63
C ALA A 682 -7.51 -4.32 19.87
N ILE A 683 -7.26 -4.14 18.58
CA ILE A 683 -6.33 -4.99 17.83
C ILE A 683 -4.94 -4.52 18.22
N LYS A 684 -4.27 -5.27 19.09
CA LYS A 684 -2.93 -4.96 19.59
C LYS A 684 -1.91 -5.87 18.94
N ALA A 685 -0.65 -5.43 19.02
CA ALA A 685 0.46 -6.31 18.77
C ALA A 685 0.32 -7.60 19.60
N TYR A 686 0.48 -8.71 18.94
CA TYR A 686 0.46 -10.01 19.60
C TYR A 686 1.76 -10.29 20.36
N SER A 687 1.73 -11.28 21.25
CA SER A 687 2.87 -11.66 22.07
C SER A 687 4.01 -12.29 21.23
N GLU A 688 5.21 -12.30 21.81
CA GLU A 688 6.34 -13.05 21.24
C GLU A 688 6.00 -14.56 21.07
N GLU A 689 5.16 -15.14 21.94
CA GLU A 689 4.67 -16.50 21.80
C GLU A 689 3.86 -16.68 20.53
N THR A 690 2.99 -15.74 20.19
CA THR A 690 2.20 -15.75 18.95
C THR A 690 3.08 -15.57 17.71
N ALA A 691 4.06 -14.64 17.73
CA ALA A 691 4.99 -14.49 16.64
C ALA A 691 5.81 -15.76 16.39
N ASN A 692 6.28 -16.40 17.45
CA ASN A 692 6.98 -17.70 17.37
C ASN A 692 6.06 -18.82 16.84
N HIS A 693 4.80 -18.85 17.25
CA HIS A 693 3.83 -19.82 16.71
C HIS A 693 3.63 -19.63 15.20
N LEU A 694 3.43 -18.40 14.72
CA LEU A 694 3.34 -18.09 13.28
C LEU A 694 4.59 -18.53 12.52
N MET A 695 5.76 -18.24 13.06
CA MET A 695 7.03 -18.65 12.45
C MET A 695 7.13 -20.18 12.36
N GLU A 696 6.68 -20.93 13.38
CA GLU A 696 6.63 -22.40 13.33
C GLU A 696 5.63 -22.89 12.27
N LEU A 697 4.49 -22.24 12.09
CA LEU A 697 3.54 -22.57 11.02
C LEU A 697 4.18 -22.33 9.64
N CYS A 698 4.90 -21.23 9.45
CA CYS A 698 5.63 -20.95 8.20
C CYS A 698 6.68 -22.04 7.91
N LYS A 699 7.44 -22.46 8.92
CA LYS A 699 8.44 -23.54 8.78
C LYS A 699 7.83 -24.91 8.53
N ALA A 700 6.60 -25.15 9.01
CA ALA A 700 5.88 -26.39 8.84
C ALA A 700 5.05 -26.47 7.53
N ALA A 701 4.87 -25.36 6.85
CA ALA A 701 4.08 -25.28 5.61
C ALA A 701 4.72 -26.15 4.50
N THR A 702 3.92 -26.99 3.85
CA THR A 702 4.41 -27.96 2.85
C THR A 702 3.46 -28.18 1.70
N LEU A 703 2.16 -27.94 1.86
CA LEU A 703 1.17 -28.05 0.80
C LEU A 703 1.05 -26.73 0.06
N CYS A 704 1.57 -26.65 -1.14
CA CYS A 704 1.43 -25.49 -2.01
C CYS A 704 0.03 -25.44 -2.61
N LEU A 705 -0.73 -24.41 -2.32
CA LEU A 705 -2.03 -24.17 -2.90
C LEU A 705 -1.87 -23.54 -4.28
N LYS A 706 -2.43 -24.18 -5.30
CA LYS A 706 -2.41 -23.69 -6.68
C LYS A 706 -3.82 -23.29 -7.08
N GLU A 707 -3.94 -22.09 -7.58
CA GLU A 707 -5.20 -21.54 -8.06
C GLU A 707 -5.22 -21.51 -9.58
N ASP A 708 -6.34 -21.91 -10.17
CA ASP A 708 -6.63 -21.82 -11.60
C ASP A 708 -8.11 -21.51 -11.80
N THR A 709 -8.39 -20.30 -12.23
CA THR A 709 -9.76 -19.78 -12.41
C THR A 709 -10.60 -20.64 -13.36
N GLN A 710 -9.98 -21.31 -14.34
CA GLN A 710 -10.68 -22.17 -15.28
C GLN A 710 -11.11 -23.49 -14.61
N ILE A 711 -10.24 -24.06 -13.74
CA ILE A 711 -10.56 -25.24 -12.93
C ILE A 711 -11.66 -24.87 -11.95
N GLU A 712 -11.52 -23.79 -11.23
CA GLU A 712 -12.49 -23.28 -10.24
C GLU A 712 -13.88 -23.08 -10.87
N THR A 713 -13.95 -22.36 -11.97
CA THR A 713 -15.20 -22.14 -12.72
C THR A 713 -15.83 -23.49 -13.15
N SER A 714 -15.02 -24.40 -13.71
CA SER A 714 -15.48 -25.71 -14.16
C SER A 714 -16.01 -26.56 -13.01
N LEU A 715 -15.35 -26.54 -11.84
CA LEU A 715 -15.80 -27.23 -10.64
C LEU A 715 -17.08 -26.60 -10.09
N THR A 716 -17.15 -25.29 -10.00
CA THR A 716 -18.33 -24.55 -9.51
C THR A 716 -19.58 -24.90 -10.32
N GLU A 717 -19.47 -24.87 -11.65
CA GLU A 717 -20.59 -25.21 -12.54
C GLU A 717 -21.00 -26.69 -12.42
N SER A 718 -20.02 -27.59 -12.33
CA SER A 718 -20.25 -29.05 -12.29
C SER A 718 -20.84 -29.52 -10.95
N LEU A 719 -20.51 -28.84 -9.83
CA LEU A 719 -20.86 -29.31 -8.50
C LEU A 719 -22.16 -28.72 -7.94
N GLN A 720 -22.72 -27.71 -8.58
CA GLN A 720 -23.90 -27.01 -8.07
C GLN A 720 -25.10 -27.96 -7.79
N ALA A 721 -25.40 -28.88 -8.72
CA ALA A 721 -26.48 -29.85 -8.53
C ALA A 721 -26.21 -30.84 -7.39
N TYR A 722 -24.97 -31.30 -7.25
CA TYR A 722 -24.55 -32.22 -6.20
C TYR A 722 -24.59 -31.58 -4.82
N LEU A 723 -24.03 -30.40 -4.66
CA LEU A 723 -24.01 -29.69 -3.37
C LEU A 723 -25.42 -29.31 -2.91
N ASN A 724 -26.34 -29.05 -3.85
CA ASN A 724 -27.76 -28.86 -3.57
C ASN A 724 -28.58 -30.16 -3.34
N GLY A 725 -27.92 -31.34 -3.35
CA GLY A 725 -28.59 -32.62 -3.13
C GLY A 725 -29.46 -33.12 -4.30
N GLN A 726 -29.27 -32.57 -5.50
CA GLN A 726 -30.03 -32.88 -6.73
C GLN A 726 -29.33 -33.92 -7.64
N ALA A 727 -28.07 -34.22 -7.37
CA ALA A 727 -27.29 -35.20 -8.06
C ALA A 727 -26.54 -36.12 -7.11
N SER A 728 -26.19 -37.32 -7.54
CA SER A 728 -25.35 -38.27 -6.83
C SER A 728 -23.87 -37.93 -6.98
N VAL A 729 -23.00 -38.48 -6.12
CA VAL A 729 -21.55 -38.30 -6.21
C VAL A 729 -21.00 -38.81 -7.53
N GLU A 730 -21.56 -39.91 -8.11
CA GLU A 730 -21.15 -40.41 -9.41
C GLU A 730 -21.47 -39.42 -10.54
N GLU A 731 -22.68 -38.84 -10.54
CA GLU A 731 -23.07 -37.80 -11.50
C GLU A 731 -22.21 -36.54 -11.35
N ALA A 732 -21.81 -36.15 -10.15
CA ALA A 732 -20.89 -35.05 -9.92
C ALA A 732 -19.48 -35.36 -10.49
N MET A 733 -18.97 -36.56 -10.25
CA MET A 733 -17.67 -37.00 -10.79
C MET A 733 -17.66 -37.01 -12.30
N ASP A 734 -18.74 -37.53 -12.94
CA ASP A 734 -18.89 -37.52 -14.39
C ASP A 734 -18.99 -36.11 -14.97
N ALA A 735 -19.65 -35.19 -14.26
CA ALA A 735 -19.76 -33.79 -14.65
C ALA A 735 -18.39 -33.09 -14.58
N VAL A 736 -17.60 -33.29 -13.50
CA VAL A 736 -16.24 -32.76 -13.34
C VAL A 736 -15.30 -33.29 -14.47
N GLU A 737 -15.32 -34.61 -14.72
CA GLU A 737 -14.53 -35.17 -15.84
C GLU A 737 -14.92 -34.56 -17.17
N GLY A 738 -16.22 -34.35 -17.39
CA GLY A 738 -16.75 -33.78 -18.63
C GLY A 738 -16.34 -32.35 -18.85
N SER A 739 -16.40 -31.51 -17.82
CA SER A 739 -16.08 -30.09 -17.87
C SER A 739 -14.57 -29.84 -18.03
N LEU A 740 -13.73 -30.61 -17.31
CA LEU A 740 -12.28 -30.47 -17.36
C LEU A 740 -11.63 -31.12 -18.58
N LYS A 741 -12.39 -31.88 -19.38
CA LYS A 741 -11.84 -32.63 -20.50
C LYS A 741 -11.10 -31.77 -21.54
N MET A 742 -11.61 -30.60 -21.84
CA MET A 742 -10.97 -29.69 -22.81
C MET A 742 -9.72 -29.06 -22.20
N TYR A 743 -9.80 -28.62 -20.96
CA TYR A 743 -8.69 -28.07 -20.18
C TYR A 743 -7.50 -29.06 -20.12
N LEU A 744 -7.78 -30.31 -19.81
CA LEU A 744 -6.75 -31.38 -19.70
C LEU A 744 -6.15 -31.79 -21.03
N ALA A 745 -6.79 -31.46 -22.16
CA ALA A 745 -6.30 -31.75 -23.48
C ALA A 745 -5.35 -30.68 -24.06
N GLU A 746 -5.37 -29.49 -23.52
CA GLU A 746 -4.48 -28.37 -23.84
C GLU A 746 -3.11 -28.54 -23.17
#